data_584e480a384b91260ed43f0c086e1534
#
_entry.id   584e480a384b91260ed43f0c086e1534
#
_cell.length_a   1.000
_cell.length_b   1.000
_cell.length_c   1.000
_cell.angle_alpha   90.00
_cell.angle_beta   90.00
_cell.angle_gamma   90.00
#
_symmetry.space_group_name_H-M   'P 1'
#
loop_
_entity.id
_entity.type
_entity.pdbx_description
1 polymer ?
#
loop_
_entity_poly.entity_id
_entity_poly.type
_entity_poly.pdbx_seq_one_letter_code
_entity_poly.pdbx_strand_id
1 'polypeptide(L)'
;MAFGSQPTEGGVVLEQGDWIEETERLHLVLAEVRAQQDRARAEFSDVREDMVRDRREFWDEFRFKPGELYETLGAVLQQNKMLAEGERRFRQAAQTLRDLGRLERSPYFGRVDFAERGAGEPEKIYIGVASLRTADDDFLVYDWRAPIASLYYDQGPGTASYMSPMGEVSGQMHLKRQFVISEGQLRMMFDTGVTIGDELLMEALSGHSDAAMHAIVATIQREQNLVIRDDRHRLLIVLGSAGSGKTSVALQRVAYLLYRHRDSLRADQMVLFSPNALFNSYVATVLPELGEEPLQQTTFQQLLGHRLGRTYRLEDAYDQLEDLMATPDQEARSVRLEGIRYKSSPAFRHVLDRYAEGLRREGLVFVPVRFRGKEIVSARAMQSRFEAFGPDVPVSTRVSVIHDWIVEKVAAFEKRESQEDWVDEEVQLLGPEEFQGADLKVGRGRAGAPVDQVEAVRGHLGAKIVHRNLQSAKQWVEQRQYVDLEGLYLRLFKDRSLLSAVAAKETLPRRWDAIRRDTLARLELTILPYEDATPLLYLDTLVRGARVNRSARHVIVDEAQDYSPLQFEVLRRLFPSARLTLLGDPHQTVSAAPSALTSPEDLQEHVGPGETEVVRLRQSYRSTREIVEFTRSLLPTGADIVPFERRGEKPRIVQVANRQDLGERIALDIASLRREGLETVAVICKTARESREAFAALQSRVDLQFIEKDASSFSRGVLVLPGYLAKGLEFDAVIIFDASAEVYRGPEELGLLYTACTRAMHRLHLYTAGELSPLLAAADPGTYMETAR
;
A
#
# COMPACT_ATOMS: atom_id res chain seq x y z
N MET A 1 -40.30 6.57 29.85
CA MET A 1 -40.33 8.03 29.99
C MET A 1 -39.91 8.61 28.66
N ALA A 2 -40.78 9.38 28.02
CA ALA A 2 -40.60 9.88 26.68
C ALA A 2 -39.59 11.01 26.66
N PHE A 3 -38.55 10.91 25.82
CA PHE A 3 -37.77 12.06 25.36
C PHE A 3 -38.23 12.42 23.95
N GLY A 4 -39.09 13.42 23.85
CA GLY A 4 -39.38 14.07 22.60
C GLY A 4 -38.28 15.04 22.28
N SER A 5 -37.49 14.77 21.25
CA SER A 5 -36.65 15.75 20.56
C SER A 5 -37.41 16.32 19.37
N GLN A 6 -37.52 17.64 19.28
CA GLN A 6 -38.12 18.35 18.15
C GLN A 6 -37.25 18.17 16.91
N PRO A 7 -37.85 18.04 15.69
CA PRO A 7 -37.13 17.91 14.45
C PRO A 7 -36.49 19.23 14.03
N THR A 8 -35.23 19.16 13.63
CA THR A 8 -34.54 20.20 12.89
C THR A 8 -35.02 20.25 11.42
N GLU A 9 -35.07 21.41 10.87
CA GLU A 9 -35.64 21.72 9.55
C GLU A 9 -34.96 20.89 8.42
N GLY A 10 -35.75 20.08 7.70
CA GLY A 10 -35.37 19.42 6.45
C GLY A 10 -35.74 17.94 6.29
N GLY A 11 -36.05 17.21 7.34
CA GLY A 11 -36.44 15.79 7.28
C GLY A 11 -37.94 15.61 7.14
N VAL A 12 -38.38 14.73 6.23
CA VAL A 12 -39.78 14.26 6.17
C VAL A 12 -40.09 13.54 7.48
N VAL A 13 -41.18 13.95 8.18
CA VAL A 13 -41.61 13.29 9.41
C VAL A 13 -42.05 11.87 9.05
N LEU A 14 -41.27 10.86 9.46
CA LEU A 14 -41.59 9.45 9.26
C LEU A 14 -42.84 9.08 10.04
N GLU A 15 -43.81 8.43 9.40
CA GLU A 15 -45.03 7.95 10.08
C GLU A 15 -44.69 6.75 10.98
N GLN A 16 -45.45 6.61 12.08
CA GLN A 16 -45.26 5.48 12.99
C GLN A 16 -45.45 4.12 12.30
N GLY A 17 -46.20 4.08 11.20
CA GLY A 17 -46.39 2.93 10.30
C GLY A 17 -45.11 2.47 9.60
N ASP A 18 -44.30 3.41 9.09
CA ASP A 18 -43.02 3.08 8.44
C ASP A 18 -42.05 2.35 9.38
N TRP A 19 -41.98 2.79 10.64
CA TRP A 19 -41.13 2.16 11.64
C TRP A 19 -41.50 0.70 11.93
N ILE A 20 -42.82 0.44 12.02
CA ILE A 20 -43.34 -0.91 12.25
C ILE A 20 -43.01 -1.82 11.06
N GLU A 21 -43.29 -1.37 9.83
CA GLU A 21 -42.99 -2.11 8.61
C GLU A 21 -41.51 -2.48 8.51
N GLU A 22 -40.61 -1.53 8.73
CA GLU A 22 -39.15 -1.76 8.62
C GLU A 22 -38.63 -2.65 9.76
N THR A 23 -39.22 -2.58 10.94
CA THR A 23 -38.87 -3.49 12.06
C THR A 23 -39.31 -4.92 11.76
N GLU A 24 -40.50 -5.12 11.22
CA GLU A 24 -40.99 -6.44 10.78
C GLU A 24 -40.11 -7.01 9.66
N ARG A 25 -39.75 -6.18 8.69
CA ARG A 25 -38.82 -6.54 7.62
C ARG A 25 -37.47 -6.97 8.17
N LEU A 26 -36.91 -6.22 9.12
CA LEU A 26 -35.66 -6.56 9.77
C LEU A 26 -35.73 -7.92 10.46
N HIS A 27 -36.79 -8.21 11.19
CA HIS A 27 -36.97 -9.50 11.84
C HIS A 27 -37.03 -10.67 10.84
N LEU A 28 -37.70 -10.48 9.69
CA LEU A 28 -37.75 -11.46 8.63
C LEU A 28 -36.35 -11.76 8.06
N VAL A 29 -35.60 -10.69 7.74
CA VAL A 29 -34.24 -10.82 7.21
C VAL A 29 -33.32 -11.52 8.21
N LEU A 30 -33.38 -11.14 9.50
CA LEU A 30 -32.57 -11.78 10.56
C LEU A 30 -32.95 -13.25 10.78
N ALA A 31 -34.22 -13.60 10.62
CA ALA A 31 -34.63 -15.01 10.69
C ALA A 31 -34.00 -15.86 9.57
N GLU A 32 -33.99 -15.33 8.35
CA GLU A 32 -33.34 -16.02 7.23
C GLU A 32 -31.81 -16.08 7.40
N VAL A 33 -31.18 -15.01 7.89
CA VAL A 33 -29.73 -15.02 8.20
C VAL A 33 -29.40 -16.14 9.18
N ARG A 34 -30.15 -16.28 10.25
CA ARG A 34 -29.94 -17.33 11.26
C ARG A 34 -30.16 -18.73 10.68
N ALA A 35 -31.21 -18.90 9.89
CA ALA A 35 -31.46 -20.16 9.21
C ALA A 35 -30.33 -20.56 8.27
N GLN A 36 -29.74 -19.61 7.56
CA GLN A 36 -28.56 -19.86 6.71
C GLN A 36 -27.30 -20.08 7.54
N GLN A 37 -27.12 -19.39 8.65
CA GLN A 37 -25.98 -19.65 9.55
C GLN A 37 -25.98 -21.08 10.09
N ASP A 38 -27.13 -21.59 10.50
CA ASP A 38 -27.22 -22.95 11.01
C ASP A 38 -26.89 -23.98 9.93
N ARG A 39 -27.36 -23.77 8.70
CA ARG A 39 -27.00 -24.60 7.55
C ARG A 39 -25.49 -24.51 7.22
N ALA A 40 -24.96 -23.30 7.19
CA ALA A 40 -23.54 -23.09 6.89
C ALA A 40 -22.60 -23.64 7.99
N ARG A 41 -23.02 -23.62 9.26
CA ARG A 41 -22.26 -24.24 10.35
C ARG A 41 -22.19 -25.75 10.22
N ALA A 42 -23.29 -26.38 9.85
CA ALA A 42 -23.31 -27.82 9.58
C ALA A 42 -22.37 -28.17 8.41
N GLU A 43 -22.51 -27.47 7.28
CA GLU A 43 -21.65 -27.66 6.11
C GLU A 43 -20.16 -27.42 6.43
N PHE A 44 -19.84 -26.37 7.20
CA PHE A 44 -18.47 -26.08 7.61
C PHE A 44 -17.88 -27.19 8.48
N SER A 45 -18.69 -27.79 9.38
CA SER A 45 -18.25 -28.90 10.19
C SER A 45 -17.93 -30.12 9.33
N ASP A 46 -18.82 -30.47 8.40
CA ASP A 46 -18.64 -31.59 7.48
C ASP A 46 -17.40 -31.42 6.61
N VAL A 47 -17.22 -30.24 5.98
CA VAL A 47 -16.05 -29.92 5.14
C VAL A 47 -14.75 -29.96 5.95
N ARG A 48 -14.79 -29.50 7.21
CA ARG A 48 -13.64 -29.55 8.11
C ARG A 48 -13.27 -31.00 8.47
N GLU A 49 -14.25 -31.84 8.76
CA GLU A 49 -14.03 -33.24 9.08
C GLU A 49 -13.46 -33.98 7.87
N ASP A 50 -14.02 -33.77 6.68
CA ASP A 50 -13.53 -34.31 5.43
C ASP A 50 -12.08 -33.90 5.17
N MET A 51 -11.77 -32.61 5.29
CA MET A 51 -10.40 -32.10 5.09
C MET A 51 -9.39 -32.69 6.08
N VAL A 52 -9.79 -32.87 7.34
CA VAL A 52 -8.93 -33.48 8.37
C VAL A 52 -8.72 -34.98 8.06
N ARG A 53 -9.78 -35.69 7.61
CA ARG A 53 -9.69 -37.06 7.20
C ARG A 53 -8.76 -37.23 5.99
N ASP A 54 -8.98 -36.45 4.92
CA ASP A 54 -8.20 -36.49 3.69
C ASP A 54 -6.71 -36.18 3.93
N ARG A 55 -6.42 -35.23 4.84
CA ARG A 55 -5.05 -34.96 5.26
C ARG A 55 -4.42 -36.07 6.06
N ARG A 56 -5.18 -36.78 6.93
CA ARG A 56 -4.69 -37.95 7.66
C ARG A 56 -4.42 -39.11 6.73
N GLU A 57 -5.35 -39.43 5.85
CA GLU A 57 -5.19 -40.48 4.83
C GLU A 57 -3.97 -40.19 3.93
N PHE A 58 -3.78 -38.93 3.51
CA PHE A 58 -2.59 -38.50 2.77
C PHE A 58 -1.29 -38.85 3.52
N TRP A 59 -1.21 -38.52 4.83
CA TRP A 59 -0.01 -38.79 5.61
C TRP A 59 0.17 -40.27 5.96
N ASP A 60 -0.90 -41.04 6.08
CA ASP A 60 -0.87 -42.47 6.37
C ASP A 60 -0.50 -43.31 5.11
N GLU A 61 -0.99 -42.92 3.94
CA GLU A 61 -0.61 -43.53 2.65
C GLU A 61 0.82 -43.14 2.23
N PHE A 62 1.37 -42.06 2.72
CA PHE A 62 2.73 -41.60 2.46
C PHE A 62 3.83 -42.40 3.18
N ARG A 63 3.49 -43.55 3.78
CA ARG A 63 4.47 -44.53 4.22
C ARG A 63 5.07 -45.22 3.01
N PHE A 64 6.27 -44.73 2.65
CA PHE A 64 7.07 -45.16 1.52
C PHE A 64 7.11 -46.69 1.38
N LYS A 65 6.52 -47.24 0.33
CA LYS A 65 6.84 -48.55 -0.18
C LYS A 65 7.87 -48.39 -1.31
N PRO A 66 9.07 -48.98 -1.21
CA PRO A 66 10.05 -48.93 -2.27
C PRO A 66 9.56 -49.71 -3.50
N GLY A 67 9.36 -49.09 -4.65
CA GLY A 67 9.05 -49.71 -5.91
C GLY A 67 8.02 -49.03 -6.83
N GLU A 68 7.17 -48.13 -6.31
CA GLU A 68 6.00 -47.59 -7.04
C GLU A 68 6.10 -46.09 -7.38
N LEU A 69 7.26 -45.59 -7.86
CA LEU A 69 7.50 -44.14 -8.02
C LEU A 69 6.67 -43.47 -9.12
N TYR A 70 6.32 -44.15 -10.19
CA TYR A 70 5.54 -43.55 -11.29
C TYR A 70 4.04 -43.55 -11.05
N GLU A 71 3.49 -44.59 -10.41
CA GLU A 71 2.10 -44.61 -9.98
C GLU A 71 1.87 -43.64 -8.81
N THR A 72 2.89 -43.49 -7.93
CA THR A 72 2.86 -42.55 -6.80
C THR A 72 2.87 -41.10 -7.23
N LEU A 73 3.58 -40.69 -8.31
CA LEU A 73 3.61 -39.31 -8.82
C LEU A 73 2.26 -38.89 -9.40
N GLY A 74 1.59 -39.80 -10.11
CA GLY A 74 0.22 -39.57 -10.62
C GLY A 74 -0.78 -39.42 -9.47
N ALA A 75 -0.72 -40.31 -8.50
CA ALA A 75 -1.55 -40.31 -7.30
C ALA A 75 -1.30 -39.05 -6.44
N VAL A 76 -0.03 -38.64 -6.25
CA VAL A 76 0.32 -37.42 -5.52
C VAL A 76 -0.19 -36.16 -6.21
N LEU A 77 -0.14 -36.09 -7.54
CA LEU A 77 -0.68 -34.96 -8.29
C LEU A 77 -2.21 -34.89 -8.23
N GLN A 78 -2.86 -36.08 -8.27
CA GLN A 78 -4.31 -36.15 -8.14
C GLN A 78 -4.77 -35.81 -6.73
N GLN A 79 -4.06 -36.29 -5.71
CA GLN A 79 -4.35 -36.04 -4.30
C GLN A 79 -4.07 -34.60 -3.90
N ASN A 80 -2.99 -34.00 -4.44
CA ASN A 80 -2.77 -32.55 -4.29
C ASN A 80 -3.89 -31.69 -4.90
N LYS A 81 -4.50 -32.16 -6.00
CA LYS A 81 -5.70 -31.49 -6.56
C LYS A 81 -6.91 -31.63 -5.62
N MET A 82 -7.13 -32.81 -5.04
CA MET A 82 -8.22 -33.04 -4.09
C MET A 82 -8.05 -32.20 -2.81
N LEU A 83 -6.84 -32.16 -2.25
CA LEU A 83 -6.52 -31.32 -1.09
C LEU A 83 -6.72 -29.83 -1.39
N ALA A 84 -6.30 -29.38 -2.57
CA ALA A 84 -6.49 -27.99 -2.99
C ALA A 84 -8.00 -27.65 -3.18
N GLU A 85 -8.80 -28.62 -3.60
CA GLU A 85 -10.25 -28.48 -3.74
C GLU A 85 -10.94 -28.47 -2.36
N GLY A 86 -10.53 -29.33 -1.45
CA GLY A 86 -10.96 -29.34 -0.04
C GLY A 86 -10.62 -28.04 0.68
N GLU A 87 -9.41 -27.52 0.50
CA GLU A 87 -9.00 -26.23 1.05
C GLU A 87 -9.81 -25.04 0.47
N ARG A 88 -10.22 -25.14 -0.78
CA ARG A 88 -11.06 -24.13 -1.42
C ARG A 88 -12.48 -24.16 -0.84
N ARG A 89 -13.09 -25.34 -0.68
CA ARG A 89 -14.40 -25.52 -0.04
C ARG A 89 -14.38 -25.02 1.41
N PHE A 90 -13.35 -25.38 2.16
CA PHE A 90 -13.21 -24.93 3.55
C PHE A 90 -13.12 -23.41 3.67
N ARG A 91 -12.31 -22.78 2.82
CA ARG A 91 -12.21 -21.31 2.77
C ARG A 91 -13.54 -20.66 2.40
N GLN A 92 -14.25 -21.20 1.43
CA GLN A 92 -15.56 -20.72 1.01
C GLN A 92 -16.59 -20.83 2.13
N ALA A 93 -16.71 -21.97 2.79
CA ALA A 93 -17.61 -22.17 3.91
C ALA A 93 -17.29 -21.24 5.09
N ALA A 94 -16.00 -21.04 5.40
CA ALA A 94 -15.56 -20.09 6.41
C ALA A 94 -15.92 -18.63 6.04
N GLN A 95 -15.85 -18.28 4.76
CA GLN A 95 -16.22 -16.95 4.29
C GLN A 95 -17.74 -16.74 4.41
N THR A 96 -18.54 -17.70 3.99
CA THR A 96 -20.00 -17.66 4.12
C THR A 96 -20.43 -17.44 5.57
N LEU A 97 -19.82 -18.16 6.52
CA LEU A 97 -20.11 -17.97 7.94
C LEU A 97 -19.75 -16.57 8.45
N ARG A 98 -18.63 -16.02 7.99
CA ARG A 98 -18.24 -14.64 8.35
C ARG A 98 -19.24 -13.61 7.80
N ASP A 99 -19.65 -13.74 6.55
CA ASP A 99 -20.58 -12.82 5.91
C ASP A 99 -21.96 -12.89 6.58
N LEU A 100 -22.45 -14.08 6.88
CA LEU A 100 -23.69 -14.26 7.63
C LEU A 100 -23.60 -13.68 9.06
N GLY A 101 -22.43 -13.79 9.72
CA GLY A 101 -22.20 -13.18 11.03
C GLY A 101 -22.24 -11.65 10.98
N ARG A 102 -21.81 -11.04 9.89
CA ARG A 102 -21.94 -9.58 9.67
C ARG A 102 -23.39 -9.19 9.42
N LEU A 103 -24.09 -9.92 8.55
CA LEU A 103 -25.50 -9.67 8.26
C LEU A 103 -26.38 -9.82 9.50
N GLU A 104 -26.01 -10.67 10.45
CA GLU A 104 -26.76 -10.80 11.71
C GLU A 104 -26.71 -9.53 12.57
N ARG A 105 -25.57 -8.82 12.57
CA ARG A 105 -25.42 -7.56 13.31
C ARG A 105 -26.07 -6.38 12.61
N SER A 106 -25.90 -6.28 11.30
CA SER A 106 -26.43 -5.19 10.47
C SER A 106 -26.65 -5.70 9.04
N PRO A 107 -27.85 -6.22 8.72
CA PRO A 107 -28.07 -6.85 7.43
C PRO A 107 -28.09 -5.88 6.26
N TYR A 108 -28.57 -4.65 6.48
CA TYR A 108 -28.63 -3.61 5.46
C TYR A 108 -28.54 -2.22 6.11
N PHE A 109 -28.16 -1.24 5.30
CA PHE A 109 -28.02 0.17 5.73
C PHE A 109 -28.79 1.14 4.85
N GLY A 110 -29.31 0.67 3.70
CA GLY A 110 -30.06 1.50 2.76
C GLY A 110 -31.21 0.77 2.11
N ARG A 111 -32.23 1.52 1.73
CA ARG A 111 -33.34 1.09 0.87
C ARG A 111 -33.57 2.11 -0.23
N VAL A 112 -33.81 1.63 -1.42
CA VAL A 112 -34.25 2.41 -2.58
C VAL A 112 -35.54 1.78 -3.11
N ASP A 113 -36.59 2.58 -3.29
CA ASP A 113 -37.79 2.15 -3.98
C ASP A 113 -37.67 2.62 -5.43
N PHE A 114 -37.50 1.67 -6.35
CA PHE A 114 -37.21 1.97 -7.76
C PHE A 114 -38.20 1.26 -8.67
N ALA A 115 -38.84 2.02 -9.55
CA ALA A 115 -39.68 1.51 -10.61
C ALA A 115 -38.95 1.59 -11.94
N GLU A 116 -38.62 0.46 -12.57
CA GLU A 116 -38.06 0.45 -13.92
C GLU A 116 -39.05 1.01 -14.92
N ARG A 117 -38.55 1.60 -16.00
CA ARG A 117 -39.38 2.19 -17.05
C ARG A 117 -40.23 1.11 -17.74
N GLY A 118 -41.54 1.11 -17.45
CA GLY A 118 -42.49 0.13 -17.97
C GLY A 118 -42.88 -0.96 -16.95
N ALA A 119 -42.32 -0.98 -15.76
CA ALA A 119 -42.77 -1.78 -14.63
C ALA A 119 -43.91 -1.05 -13.87
N GLY A 120 -44.86 -1.81 -13.27
CA GLY A 120 -46.04 -1.22 -12.65
C GLY A 120 -45.84 -0.67 -11.25
N GLU A 121 -45.16 -1.43 -10.37
CA GLU A 121 -44.95 -1.05 -8.97
C GLU A 121 -43.45 -0.92 -8.68
N PRO A 122 -43.06 -0.01 -7.75
CA PRO A 122 -41.68 0.14 -7.37
C PRO A 122 -41.19 -1.07 -6.54
N GLU A 123 -40.03 -1.60 -6.91
CA GLU A 123 -39.31 -2.64 -6.13
C GLU A 123 -38.61 -2.00 -4.95
N LYS A 124 -38.72 -2.64 -3.77
CA LYS A 124 -37.99 -2.26 -2.56
C LYS A 124 -36.62 -2.95 -2.53
N ILE A 125 -35.57 -2.21 -2.85
CA ILE A 125 -34.19 -2.67 -2.97
C ILE A 125 -33.45 -2.35 -1.67
N TYR A 126 -33.15 -3.38 -0.86
CA TYR A 126 -32.36 -3.23 0.36
C TYR A 126 -30.89 -3.48 0.08
N ILE A 127 -30.00 -2.62 0.57
CA ILE A 127 -28.58 -2.62 0.28
C ILE A 127 -27.78 -2.84 1.56
N GLY A 128 -26.91 -3.82 1.54
CA GLY A 128 -26.07 -4.22 2.66
C GLY A 128 -24.64 -4.54 2.28
N VAL A 129 -23.85 -5.04 3.23
CA VAL A 129 -22.43 -5.37 3.03
C VAL A 129 -22.21 -6.69 2.28
N ALA A 130 -23.24 -7.53 2.20
CA ALA A 130 -23.26 -8.76 1.43
C ALA A 130 -24.66 -9.07 0.93
N SER A 131 -24.78 -9.87 -0.13
CA SER A 131 -26.08 -10.32 -0.62
C SER A 131 -26.69 -11.39 0.28
N LEU A 132 -28.00 -11.30 0.49
CA LEU A 132 -28.81 -12.33 1.11
C LEU A 132 -29.95 -12.71 0.18
N ARG A 133 -30.13 -14.03 -0.07
CA ARG A 133 -31.23 -14.56 -0.87
C ARG A 133 -32.05 -15.54 -0.06
N THR A 134 -33.30 -15.71 -0.45
CA THR A 134 -34.15 -16.79 0.03
C THR A 134 -33.76 -18.14 -0.58
N ALA A 135 -34.39 -19.23 -0.13
CA ALA A 135 -34.26 -20.55 -0.77
C ALA A 135 -34.79 -20.57 -2.21
N ASP A 136 -35.71 -19.70 -2.55
CA ASP A 136 -36.29 -19.53 -3.89
C ASP A 136 -35.47 -18.58 -4.80
N ASP A 137 -34.27 -18.19 -4.37
CA ASP A 137 -33.29 -17.32 -5.05
C ASP A 137 -33.73 -15.84 -5.15
N ASP A 138 -34.74 -15.41 -4.41
CA ASP A 138 -35.15 -14.02 -4.32
C ASP A 138 -34.21 -13.20 -3.42
N PHE A 139 -33.84 -12.00 -3.88
CA PHE A 139 -32.98 -11.12 -3.11
C PHE A 139 -33.73 -10.47 -1.93
N LEU A 140 -33.25 -10.74 -0.72
CA LEU A 140 -33.65 -9.99 0.48
C LEU A 140 -32.77 -8.76 0.71
N VAL A 141 -31.46 -8.89 0.42
CA VAL A 141 -30.47 -7.81 0.52
C VAL A 141 -29.52 -7.90 -0.67
N TYR A 142 -29.27 -6.79 -1.31
CA TYR A 142 -28.26 -6.65 -2.36
C TYR A 142 -26.92 -6.19 -1.78
N ASP A 143 -25.83 -6.78 -2.26
CA ASP A 143 -24.48 -6.31 -1.94
C ASP A 143 -24.27 -4.88 -2.44
N TRP A 144 -23.65 -4.04 -1.66
CA TRP A 144 -23.35 -2.64 -2.01
C TRP A 144 -22.53 -2.49 -3.30
N ARG A 145 -21.77 -3.54 -3.66
CA ARG A 145 -20.95 -3.60 -4.88
C ARG A 145 -21.78 -3.94 -6.13
N ALA A 146 -22.98 -4.45 -5.98
CA ALA A 146 -23.85 -4.78 -7.09
C ALA A 146 -24.16 -3.54 -7.94
N PRO A 147 -24.37 -3.70 -9.26
CA PRO A 147 -24.69 -2.58 -10.14
C PRO A 147 -25.90 -1.76 -9.69
N ILE A 148 -26.97 -2.41 -9.26
CA ILE A 148 -28.20 -1.77 -8.79
C ILE A 148 -27.99 -0.89 -7.55
N ALA A 149 -27.02 -1.23 -6.71
CA ALA A 149 -26.68 -0.45 -5.51
C ALA A 149 -26.11 0.95 -5.84
N SER A 150 -25.67 1.20 -7.10
CA SER A 150 -25.26 2.55 -7.51
C SER A 150 -26.39 3.57 -7.42
N LEU A 151 -27.64 3.14 -7.54
CA LEU A 151 -28.81 4.00 -7.34
C LEU A 151 -28.76 4.69 -5.97
N TYR A 152 -28.38 3.97 -4.94
CA TYR A 152 -28.27 4.51 -3.59
C TYR A 152 -27.17 5.56 -3.45
N TYR A 153 -26.01 5.37 -4.09
CA TYR A 153 -24.87 6.27 -3.95
C TYR A 153 -24.91 7.49 -4.86
N ASP A 154 -25.36 7.29 -6.10
CA ASP A 154 -25.22 8.28 -7.18
C ASP A 154 -26.47 9.12 -7.39
N GLN A 155 -27.63 8.60 -6.99
CA GLN A 155 -28.94 9.17 -7.34
C GLN A 155 -29.74 9.57 -6.09
N GLY A 156 -30.75 10.38 -6.31
CA GLY A 156 -31.78 10.71 -5.33
C GLY A 156 -33.18 10.48 -5.92
N PRO A 157 -34.26 10.72 -5.13
CA PRO A 157 -35.61 10.60 -5.63
C PRO A 157 -35.82 11.38 -6.92
N GLY A 158 -36.47 10.77 -7.90
CA GLY A 158 -36.67 11.29 -9.26
C GLY A 158 -36.25 10.31 -10.33
N THR A 159 -35.96 10.81 -11.53
CA THR A 159 -35.45 9.97 -12.62
C THR A 159 -34.04 9.48 -12.28
N ALA A 160 -33.85 8.16 -12.31
CA ALA A 160 -32.59 7.52 -11.97
C ALA A 160 -32.28 6.41 -12.97
N SER A 161 -30.97 6.09 -13.10
CA SER A 161 -30.50 4.98 -13.93
C SER A 161 -29.25 4.33 -13.34
N TYR A 162 -29.03 3.06 -13.69
CA TYR A 162 -27.81 2.35 -13.36
C TYR A 162 -27.37 1.45 -14.52
N MET A 163 -26.06 1.14 -14.56
CA MET A 163 -25.50 0.30 -15.61
C MET A 163 -25.53 -1.18 -15.18
N SER A 164 -26.41 -1.98 -15.78
CA SER A 164 -26.43 -3.43 -15.59
C SER A 164 -25.47 -4.13 -16.57
N PRO A 165 -25.16 -5.43 -16.38
CA PRO A 165 -24.42 -6.21 -17.36
C PRO A 165 -25.09 -6.28 -18.74
N MET A 166 -26.41 -6.09 -18.81
CA MET A 166 -27.21 -6.11 -20.04
C MET A 166 -27.41 -4.72 -20.66
N GLY A 167 -26.90 -3.66 -20.02
CA GLY A 167 -27.03 -2.28 -20.49
C GLY A 167 -27.60 -1.35 -19.43
N GLU A 168 -27.89 -0.12 -19.82
CA GLU A 168 -28.42 0.91 -18.91
C GLU A 168 -29.91 0.61 -18.61
N VAL A 169 -30.21 0.57 -17.29
CA VAL A 169 -31.58 0.45 -16.78
C VAL A 169 -31.98 1.80 -16.21
N SER A 170 -33.09 2.35 -16.75
CA SER A 170 -33.61 3.66 -16.35
C SER A 170 -35.00 3.53 -15.75
N GLY A 171 -35.34 4.39 -14.79
CA GLY A 171 -36.61 4.34 -14.11
C GLY A 171 -36.85 5.56 -13.21
N GLN A 172 -37.76 5.40 -12.25
CA GLN A 172 -38.15 6.41 -11.28
C GLN A 172 -37.82 5.91 -9.88
N MET A 173 -37.02 6.66 -9.14
CA MET A 173 -36.77 6.42 -7.74
C MET A 173 -37.82 7.19 -6.92
N HIS A 174 -38.59 6.47 -6.12
CA HIS A 174 -39.66 7.03 -5.28
C HIS A 174 -39.16 7.34 -3.87
N LEU A 175 -38.28 6.50 -3.35
CA LEU A 175 -37.76 6.60 -1.98
C LEU A 175 -36.27 6.27 -1.95
N LYS A 176 -35.55 7.01 -1.13
CA LYS A 176 -34.20 6.64 -0.67
C LYS A 176 -34.18 6.77 0.86
N ARG A 177 -34.04 5.65 1.54
CA ARG A 177 -34.08 5.54 3.00
C ARG A 177 -32.77 4.99 3.53
N GLN A 178 -32.31 5.56 4.64
CA GLN A 178 -31.12 5.13 5.36
C GLN A 178 -31.51 4.51 6.69
N PHE A 179 -30.71 3.51 7.12
CA PHE A 179 -30.91 2.79 8.37
C PHE A 179 -29.64 2.76 9.20
N VAL A 180 -29.78 2.91 10.50
CA VAL A 180 -28.79 2.58 11.51
C VAL A 180 -29.30 1.33 12.22
N ILE A 181 -28.66 0.19 11.93
CA ILE A 181 -28.96 -1.11 12.55
C ILE A 181 -27.73 -1.53 13.33
N SER A 182 -27.87 -1.75 14.63
CA SER A 182 -26.79 -2.21 15.50
C SER A 182 -27.26 -3.39 16.32
N GLU A 183 -26.44 -4.46 16.35
CA GLU A 183 -26.75 -5.72 17.04
C GLU A 183 -28.15 -6.27 16.68
N GLY A 184 -28.52 -6.21 15.39
CA GLY A 184 -29.79 -6.67 14.90
C GLY A 184 -31.01 -5.85 15.33
N GLN A 185 -30.81 -4.62 15.81
CA GLN A 185 -31.87 -3.70 16.22
C GLN A 185 -31.83 -2.42 15.38
N LEU A 186 -33.00 -2.01 14.86
CA LEU A 186 -33.18 -0.74 14.19
C LEU A 186 -33.07 0.40 15.23
N ARG A 187 -32.04 1.23 15.10
CA ARG A 187 -31.75 2.37 15.98
C ARG A 187 -32.31 3.67 15.43
N MET A 188 -32.06 3.93 14.15
CA MET A 188 -32.52 5.12 13.44
C MET A 188 -32.89 4.77 12.01
N MET A 189 -33.79 5.52 11.42
CA MET A 189 -34.03 5.53 9.99
C MET A 189 -34.47 6.93 9.56
N PHE A 190 -34.13 7.29 8.33
CA PHE A 190 -34.49 8.59 7.77
C PHE A 190 -34.48 8.55 6.23
N ASP A 191 -35.36 9.33 5.65
CA ASP A 191 -35.48 9.49 4.21
C ASP A 191 -34.56 10.62 3.74
N THR A 192 -33.81 10.39 2.65
CA THR A 192 -32.77 11.32 2.19
C THR A 192 -32.94 11.69 0.73
N GLY A 193 -32.36 12.86 0.36
CA GLY A 193 -32.24 13.29 -1.02
C GLY A 193 -31.03 12.66 -1.74
N VAL A 194 -30.29 13.46 -2.50
CA VAL A 194 -29.12 13.01 -3.29
C VAL A 194 -27.92 12.68 -2.41
N THR A 195 -27.73 13.42 -1.32
CA THR A 195 -26.63 13.24 -0.38
C THR A 195 -27.01 12.27 0.76
N ILE A 196 -26.03 11.50 1.20
CA ILE A 196 -26.17 10.67 2.42
C ILE A 196 -26.29 11.59 3.61
N GLY A 197 -27.28 11.33 4.50
CA GLY A 197 -27.56 12.21 5.64
C GLY A 197 -26.39 12.38 6.57
N ASP A 198 -26.21 13.63 7.04
CA ASP A 198 -25.09 14.01 7.88
C ASP A 198 -25.14 13.28 9.22
N GLU A 199 -26.34 12.91 9.72
CA GLU A 199 -26.51 12.19 10.98
C GLU A 199 -25.87 10.80 10.97
N LEU A 200 -26.01 10.03 9.89
CA LEU A 200 -25.38 8.71 9.75
C LEU A 200 -23.88 8.83 9.69
N LEU A 201 -23.39 9.83 8.97
CA LEU A 201 -21.96 10.11 8.87
C LEU A 201 -21.40 10.57 10.23
N MET A 202 -22.16 11.39 10.98
CA MET A 202 -21.77 11.83 12.32
C MET A 202 -21.73 10.67 13.30
N GLU A 203 -22.67 9.73 13.26
CA GLU A 203 -22.65 8.53 14.10
C GLU A 203 -21.49 7.62 13.73
N ALA A 204 -21.24 7.43 12.43
CA ALA A 204 -20.07 6.70 11.91
C ALA A 204 -18.74 7.26 12.41
N LEU A 205 -18.62 8.59 12.43
CA LEU A 205 -17.41 9.29 12.85
C LEU A 205 -17.28 9.41 14.38
N SER A 206 -18.36 9.20 15.13
CA SER A 206 -18.38 9.27 16.61
C SER A 206 -18.20 7.90 17.29
N GLY A 207 -18.37 6.79 16.55
CA GLY A 207 -18.32 5.41 17.08
C GLY A 207 -16.89 4.86 17.20
N HIS A 208 -16.71 3.92 18.13
CA HIS A 208 -15.46 3.20 18.34
C HIS A 208 -15.22 2.17 17.19
N SER A 209 -13.98 1.82 16.94
CA SER A 209 -13.44 1.17 15.73
C SER A 209 -14.18 -0.06 15.15
N ASP A 210 -14.96 -0.80 15.91
CA ASP A 210 -15.61 -2.04 15.44
C ASP A 210 -16.94 -1.80 14.70
N ALA A 211 -17.61 -0.66 14.95
CA ALA A 211 -18.79 -0.23 14.21
C ALA A 211 -18.44 0.56 12.93
N ALA A 212 -17.17 0.95 12.79
CA ALA A 212 -16.72 1.92 11.79
C ALA A 212 -16.88 1.44 10.34
N MET A 213 -16.76 0.13 10.07
CA MET A 213 -16.70 -0.35 8.69
C MET A 213 -18.07 -0.42 8.01
N HIS A 214 -19.12 -0.85 8.71
CA HIS A 214 -20.49 -0.78 8.17
C HIS A 214 -20.89 0.66 7.86
N ALA A 215 -20.48 1.56 8.75
CA ALA A 215 -20.70 2.98 8.60
C ALA A 215 -19.92 3.55 7.41
N ILE A 216 -18.67 3.14 7.19
CA ILE A 216 -17.84 3.59 6.06
C ILE A 216 -18.50 3.22 4.71
N VAL A 217 -19.04 2.00 4.55
CA VAL A 217 -19.72 1.60 3.32
C VAL A 217 -21.07 2.30 3.18
N ALA A 218 -21.80 2.47 4.26
CA ALA A 218 -23.09 3.16 4.27
C ALA A 218 -22.97 4.66 3.92
N THR A 219 -21.80 5.26 4.16
CA THR A 219 -21.54 6.69 4.01
C THR A 219 -20.69 7.05 2.79
N ILE A 220 -20.48 6.13 1.85
CA ILE A 220 -19.78 6.42 0.58
C ILE A 220 -20.48 7.59 -0.13
N GLN A 221 -19.75 8.66 -0.35
CA GLN A 221 -20.24 9.82 -1.06
C GLN A 221 -20.15 9.63 -2.57
N ARG A 222 -20.95 10.40 -3.32
CA ARG A 222 -20.98 10.31 -4.78
C ARG A 222 -19.60 10.45 -5.44
N GLU A 223 -18.80 11.41 -4.99
CA GLU A 223 -17.43 11.61 -5.52
C GLU A 223 -16.54 10.39 -5.27
N GLN A 224 -16.68 9.75 -4.10
CA GLN A 224 -15.97 8.54 -3.74
C GLN A 224 -16.44 7.34 -4.57
N ASN A 225 -17.75 7.23 -4.79
CA ASN A 225 -18.33 6.14 -5.58
C ASN A 225 -17.85 6.16 -7.05
N LEU A 226 -17.64 7.35 -7.64
CA LEU A 226 -17.02 7.47 -8.95
C LEU A 226 -15.63 6.83 -9.01
N VAL A 227 -14.80 7.07 -7.99
CA VAL A 227 -13.47 6.47 -7.88
C VAL A 227 -13.55 4.95 -7.70
N ILE A 228 -14.44 4.50 -6.80
CA ILE A 228 -14.59 3.08 -6.46
C ILE A 228 -14.99 2.27 -7.70
N ARG A 229 -15.92 2.77 -8.49
CA ARG A 229 -16.52 2.05 -9.61
C ARG A 229 -15.86 2.28 -10.97
N ASP A 230 -14.84 3.12 -11.04
CA ASP A 230 -14.09 3.30 -12.29
C ASP A 230 -13.32 2.02 -12.63
N ASP A 231 -13.70 1.34 -13.69
CA ASP A 231 -13.02 0.17 -14.24
C ASP A 231 -12.54 0.38 -15.68
N ARG A 232 -12.59 1.62 -16.20
CA ARG A 232 -12.27 1.96 -17.59
C ARG A 232 -10.85 2.47 -17.75
N HIS A 233 -10.41 3.39 -16.89
CA HIS A 233 -9.16 4.10 -17.07
C HIS A 233 -7.95 3.25 -16.65
N ARG A 234 -6.86 3.42 -17.38
CA ARG A 234 -5.57 2.78 -17.06
C ARG A 234 -4.85 3.50 -15.94
N LEU A 235 -5.03 4.81 -15.86
CA LEU A 235 -4.49 5.65 -14.81
C LEU A 235 -5.62 6.45 -14.17
N LEU A 236 -5.86 6.22 -12.90
CA LEU A 236 -6.80 6.97 -12.09
C LEU A 236 -6.02 7.77 -11.05
N ILE A 237 -6.14 9.09 -11.10
CA ILE A 237 -5.50 9.99 -10.14
C ILE A 237 -6.58 10.58 -9.24
N VAL A 238 -6.45 10.34 -7.94
CA VAL A 238 -7.40 10.80 -6.93
C VAL A 238 -6.70 11.85 -6.06
N LEU A 239 -7.04 13.10 -6.30
CA LEU A 239 -6.56 14.22 -5.50
C LEU A 239 -7.60 14.51 -4.41
N GLY A 240 -7.23 14.31 -3.17
CA GLY A 240 -8.15 14.52 -2.05
C GLY A 240 -7.51 15.27 -0.91
N SER A 241 -8.28 16.15 -0.26
CA SER A 241 -7.84 16.84 0.95
C SER A 241 -7.58 15.86 2.11
N ALA A 242 -6.91 16.33 3.14
CA ALA A 242 -6.80 15.59 4.40
C ALA A 242 -8.20 15.22 4.91
N GLY A 243 -8.38 13.95 5.29
CA GLY A 243 -9.67 13.49 5.81
C GLY A 243 -10.79 13.28 4.78
N SER A 244 -10.50 13.31 3.46
CA SER A 244 -11.51 13.05 2.42
C SER A 244 -11.80 11.54 2.20
N GLY A 245 -11.20 10.67 2.99
CA GLY A 245 -11.42 9.22 2.90
C GLY A 245 -10.64 8.51 1.79
N LYS A 246 -9.55 9.10 1.25
CA LYS A 246 -8.73 8.52 0.16
C LYS A 246 -8.39 7.04 0.38
N THR A 247 -7.85 6.73 1.53
CA THR A 247 -7.45 5.36 1.88
C THR A 247 -8.64 4.40 1.93
N SER A 248 -9.74 4.83 2.55
CA SER A 248 -10.98 4.03 2.59
C SER A 248 -11.51 3.78 1.17
N VAL A 249 -11.51 4.80 0.32
CA VAL A 249 -11.88 4.71 -1.10
C VAL A 249 -10.97 3.74 -1.85
N ALA A 250 -9.64 3.75 -1.58
CA ALA A 250 -8.71 2.81 -2.18
C ALA A 250 -9.06 1.35 -1.84
N LEU A 251 -9.37 1.07 -0.56
CA LEU A 251 -9.72 -0.28 -0.09
C LEU A 251 -11.10 -0.72 -0.59
N GLN A 252 -12.07 0.18 -0.59
CA GLN A 252 -13.40 -0.06 -1.17
C GLN A 252 -13.31 -0.32 -2.68
N ARG A 253 -12.42 0.39 -3.39
CA ARG A 253 -12.15 0.15 -4.80
C ARG A 253 -11.55 -1.24 -5.03
N VAL A 254 -10.59 -1.66 -4.19
CA VAL A 254 -10.07 -3.04 -4.23
C VAL A 254 -11.20 -4.04 -4.10
N ALA A 255 -12.04 -3.90 -3.07
CA ALA A 255 -13.15 -4.80 -2.82
C ALA A 255 -14.16 -4.80 -3.98
N TYR A 256 -14.46 -3.64 -4.55
CA TYR A 256 -15.32 -3.53 -5.71
C TYR A 256 -14.74 -4.24 -6.95
N LEU A 257 -13.46 -4.00 -7.27
CA LEU A 257 -12.81 -4.59 -8.44
C LEU A 257 -12.72 -6.12 -8.32
N LEU A 258 -12.39 -6.65 -7.14
CA LEU A 258 -12.38 -8.10 -6.88
C LEU A 258 -13.78 -8.71 -7.04
N TYR A 259 -14.81 -8.06 -6.50
CA TYR A 259 -16.18 -8.48 -6.66
C TYR A 259 -16.65 -8.44 -8.13
N ARG A 260 -16.38 -7.32 -8.82
CA ARG A 260 -16.78 -7.07 -10.21
C ARG A 260 -16.14 -8.05 -11.20
N HIS A 261 -14.86 -8.38 -10.96
CA HIS A 261 -14.06 -9.21 -11.85
C HIS A 261 -13.67 -10.56 -11.22
N ARG A 262 -14.48 -11.08 -10.30
CA ARG A 262 -14.22 -12.30 -9.51
C ARG A 262 -13.84 -13.54 -10.34
N ASP A 263 -14.25 -13.60 -11.61
CA ASP A 263 -13.92 -14.71 -12.53
C ASP A 263 -12.54 -14.55 -13.20
N SER A 264 -11.96 -13.35 -13.17
CA SER A 264 -10.73 -13.02 -13.91
C SER A 264 -9.66 -12.27 -13.12
N LEU A 265 -9.99 -11.75 -11.94
CA LEU A 265 -9.09 -10.99 -11.07
C LEU A 265 -9.03 -11.62 -9.67
N ARG A 266 -7.82 -11.83 -9.16
CA ARG A 266 -7.57 -12.36 -7.81
C ARG A 266 -6.79 -11.34 -6.97
N ALA A 267 -6.88 -11.47 -5.65
CA ALA A 267 -6.19 -10.61 -4.70
C ALA A 267 -4.66 -10.61 -4.88
N ASP A 268 -4.07 -11.76 -5.27
CA ASP A 268 -2.63 -11.90 -5.56
C ASP A 268 -2.17 -11.15 -6.83
N GLN A 269 -3.11 -10.67 -7.65
CA GLN A 269 -2.85 -9.86 -8.83
C GLN A 269 -3.00 -8.34 -8.58
N MET A 270 -3.26 -7.95 -7.34
CA MET A 270 -3.34 -6.56 -6.91
C MET A 270 -2.21 -6.24 -5.96
N VAL A 271 -1.60 -5.07 -6.12
CA VAL A 271 -0.49 -4.60 -5.28
C VAL A 271 -0.84 -3.24 -4.72
N LEU A 272 -0.78 -3.10 -3.40
CA LEU A 272 -0.94 -1.83 -2.70
C LEU A 272 0.43 -1.33 -2.21
N PHE A 273 0.81 -0.16 -2.71
CA PHE A 273 1.93 0.59 -2.17
C PHE A 273 1.43 1.51 -1.06
N SER A 274 1.86 1.26 0.16
CA SER A 274 1.50 2.01 1.35
C SER A 274 2.64 2.94 1.79
N PRO A 275 2.34 3.99 2.57
CA PRO A 275 3.36 4.95 2.99
C PRO A 275 4.38 4.36 3.97
N ASN A 276 3.96 3.45 4.84
CA ASN A 276 4.82 2.82 5.86
C ASN A 276 4.30 1.44 6.28
N ALA A 277 5.11 0.71 7.07
CA ALA A 277 4.78 -0.63 7.53
C ALA A 277 3.66 -0.66 8.59
N LEU A 278 3.50 0.40 9.39
CA LEU A 278 2.41 0.53 10.36
C LEU A 278 1.04 0.53 9.66
N PHE A 279 0.96 1.21 8.53
CA PHE A 279 -0.25 1.26 7.72
C PHE A 279 -0.64 -0.10 7.13
N ASN A 280 0.33 -0.96 6.83
CA ASN A 280 0.06 -2.31 6.33
C ASN A 280 -0.77 -3.15 7.32
N SER A 281 -0.54 -3.01 8.62
CA SER A 281 -1.32 -3.72 9.65
C SER A 281 -2.78 -3.25 9.69
N TYR A 282 -3.04 -1.96 9.51
CA TYR A 282 -4.40 -1.42 9.38
C TYR A 282 -5.13 -1.99 8.16
N VAL A 283 -4.51 -1.96 7.00
CA VAL A 283 -5.10 -2.49 5.76
C VAL A 283 -5.38 -4.00 5.86
N ALA A 284 -4.50 -4.75 6.53
CA ALA A 284 -4.66 -6.19 6.73
C ALA A 284 -5.91 -6.54 7.56
N THR A 285 -6.41 -5.64 8.39
CA THR A 285 -7.67 -5.82 9.16
C THR A 285 -8.91 -5.40 8.37
N VAL A 286 -8.80 -4.34 7.57
CA VAL A 286 -9.93 -3.71 6.88
C VAL A 286 -10.44 -4.55 5.70
N LEU A 287 -9.57 -5.09 4.85
CA LEU A 287 -9.99 -5.87 3.67
C LEU A 287 -10.80 -7.13 4.02
N PRO A 288 -10.42 -7.94 5.03
CA PRO A 288 -11.26 -9.03 5.48
C PRO A 288 -12.66 -8.58 5.94
N GLU A 289 -12.79 -7.38 6.52
CA GLU A 289 -14.08 -6.82 6.91
C GLU A 289 -14.94 -6.41 5.71
N LEU A 290 -14.32 -6.06 4.58
CA LEU A 290 -15.01 -5.83 3.30
C LEU A 290 -15.36 -7.13 2.55
N GLY A 291 -15.01 -8.30 3.11
CA GLY A 291 -15.33 -9.60 2.52
C GLY A 291 -14.26 -10.15 1.57
N GLU A 292 -13.08 -9.54 1.53
CA GLU A 292 -12.05 -9.86 0.55
C GLU A 292 -10.81 -10.51 1.18
N GLU A 293 -10.05 -11.25 0.37
CA GLU A 293 -8.76 -11.82 0.78
C GLU A 293 -7.69 -10.70 0.90
N PRO A 294 -6.69 -10.87 1.79
CA PRO A 294 -5.57 -9.94 1.88
C PRO A 294 -4.82 -9.84 0.54
N LEU A 295 -4.49 -8.63 0.12
CA LEU A 295 -3.70 -8.38 -1.09
C LEU A 295 -2.21 -8.21 -0.79
N GLN A 296 -1.39 -8.20 -1.85
CA GLN A 296 0.02 -7.89 -1.74
C GLN A 296 0.22 -6.44 -1.31
N GLN A 297 0.83 -6.24 -0.15
CA GLN A 297 1.17 -4.92 0.38
C GLN A 297 2.68 -4.75 0.40
N THR A 298 3.15 -3.58 0.03
CA THR A 298 4.57 -3.23 0.04
C THR A 298 4.75 -1.73 0.16
N THR A 299 5.97 -1.29 0.51
CA THR A 299 6.38 0.11 0.42
C THR A 299 7.39 0.28 -0.70
N PHE A 300 7.59 1.52 -1.18
CA PHE A 300 8.62 1.77 -2.19
C PHE A 300 10.03 1.46 -1.64
N GLN A 301 10.26 1.69 -0.35
CA GLN A 301 11.52 1.33 0.32
C GLN A 301 11.76 -0.19 0.32
N GLN A 302 10.73 -1.00 0.58
CA GLN A 302 10.83 -2.45 0.49
C GLN A 302 11.13 -2.90 -0.94
N LEU A 303 10.51 -2.28 -1.94
CA LEU A 303 10.82 -2.55 -3.34
C LEU A 303 12.29 -2.25 -3.66
N LEU A 304 12.82 -1.10 -3.23
CA LEU A 304 14.24 -0.76 -3.36
C LEU A 304 15.12 -1.79 -2.64
N GLY A 305 14.77 -2.16 -1.40
CA GLY A 305 15.49 -3.16 -0.61
C GLY A 305 15.57 -4.52 -1.30
N HIS A 306 14.50 -4.99 -1.88
CA HIS A 306 14.47 -6.25 -2.64
C HIS A 306 15.33 -6.21 -3.89
N ARG A 307 15.48 -5.05 -4.53
CA ARG A 307 16.21 -4.89 -5.79
C ARG A 307 17.67 -4.56 -5.61
N LEU A 308 18.01 -3.71 -4.66
CA LEU A 308 19.33 -3.12 -4.47
C LEU A 308 19.99 -3.48 -3.14
N GLY A 309 19.23 -3.88 -2.14
CA GLY A 309 19.67 -4.02 -0.74
C GLY A 309 20.70 -5.13 -0.44
N ARG A 310 21.09 -5.94 -1.44
CA ARG A 310 22.16 -6.94 -1.29
C ARG A 310 23.55 -6.34 -1.50
N THR A 311 23.63 -5.23 -2.18
CA THR A 311 24.89 -4.57 -2.56
C THR A 311 25.17 -3.38 -1.65
N TYR A 312 24.11 -2.66 -1.24
CA TYR A 312 24.21 -1.43 -0.45
C TYR A 312 23.39 -1.49 0.83
N ARG A 313 23.84 -0.77 1.84
CA ARG A 313 22.96 -0.26 2.88
C ARG A 313 22.20 0.92 2.30
N LEU A 314 20.88 0.79 2.21
CA LEU A 314 20.02 1.83 1.64
C LEU A 314 19.67 2.85 2.73
N GLU A 315 19.82 4.12 2.41
CA GLU A 315 19.16 5.20 3.14
C GLU A 315 17.66 5.16 2.82
N ASP A 316 16.81 5.44 3.77
CA ASP A 316 15.37 5.59 3.52
C ASP A 316 14.96 7.08 3.41
N ALA A 317 13.70 7.32 3.02
CA ALA A 317 13.18 8.67 2.86
C ALA A 317 13.18 9.46 4.17
N TYR A 318 13.04 8.80 5.31
CA TYR A 318 13.04 9.43 6.63
C TYR A 318 14.44 9.77 7.09
N ASP A 319 15.43 8.88 6.84
CA ASP A 319 16.84 9.17 7.10
C ASP A 319 17.31 10.36 6.26
N GLN A 320 16.90 10.44 4.98
CA GLN A 320 17.19 11.59 4.11
C GLN A 320 16.62 12.89 4.68
N LEU A 321 15.37 12.85 5.13
CA LEU A 321 14.68 14.00 5.68
C LEU A 321 15.33 14.48 6.99
N GLU A 322 15.66 13.56 7.89
CA GLU A 322 16.37 13.84 9.14
C GLU A 322 17.76 14.44 8.89
N ASP A 323 18.53 13.90 7.93
CA ASP A 323 19.83 14.44 7.57
C ASP A 323 19.73 15.88 7.02
N LEU A 324 18.73 16.13 6.15
CA LEU A 324 18.48 17.49 5.65
C LEU A 324 18.11 18.47 6.76
N MET A 325 17.28 18.05 7.72
CA MET A 325 16.87 18.90 8.85
C MET A 325 17.99 19.08 9.88
N ALA A 326 18.84 18.09 10.06
CA ALA A 326 19.97 18.13 11.00
C ALA A 326 21.18 18.88 10.47
N THR A 327 21.31 19.07 9.14
CA THR A 327 22.45 19.72 8.51
C THR A 327 22.45 21.24 8.81
N PRO A 328 23.42 21.76 9.62
CA PRO A 328 23.44 23.19 9.98
C PRO A 328 23.98 24.08 8.85
N ASP A 329 24.82 23.54 7.98
CA ASP A 329 25.39 24.24 6.82
C ASP A 329 24.33 24.41 5.73
N GLN A 330 23.88 25.65 5.58
CA GLN A 330 22.84 26.01 4.61
C GLN A 330 23.25 25.74 3.15
N GLU A 331 24.54 25.90 2.82
CA GLU A 331 25.03 25.62 1.47
C GLU A 331 25.05 24.11 1.19
N ALA A 332 25.56 23.30 2.13
CA ALA A 332 25.54 21.84 2.01
C ALA A 332 24.10 21.30 1.90
N ARG A 333 23.18 21.83 2.72
CA ARG A 333 21.74 21.53 2.66
C ARG A 333 21.15 21.88 1.30
N SER A 334 21.48 23.08 0.77
CA SER A 334 21.00 23.54 -0.54
C SER A 334 21.53 22.68 -1.68
N VAL A 335 22.80 22.28 -1.64
CA VAL A 335 23.43 21.38 -2.63
C VAL A 335 22.71 20.03 -2.64
N ARG A 336 22.51 19.43 -1.47
CA ARG A 336 21.81 18.13 -1.39
C ARG A 336 20.37 18.25 -1.88
N LEU A 337 19.63 19.26 -1.46
CA LEU A 337 18.24 19.49 -1.87
C LEU A 337 18.11 19.68 -3.39
N GLU A 338 19.00 20.45 -4.01
CA GLU A 338 19.05 20.65 -5.45
C GLU A 338 19.39 19.32 -6.16
N GLY A 339 20.29 18.52 -5.59
CA GLY A 339 20.62 17.17 -6.05
C GLY A 339 19.44 16.21 -6.00
N ILE A 340 18.69 16.18 -4.90
CA ILE A 340 17.47 15.37 -4.74
C ILE A 340 16.45 15.74 -5.81
N ARG A 341 16.16 17.05 -5.97
CA ARG A 341 15.18 17.55 -6.94
C ARG A 341 15.57 17.19 -8.37
N TYR A 342 16.85 17.33 -8.73
CA TYR A 342 17.32 17.02 -10.07
C TYR A 342 17.26 15.50 -10.36
N LYS A 343 17.83 14.66 -9.48
CA LYS A 343 17.89 13.21 -9.65
C LYS A 343 16.50 12.56 -9.69
N SER A 344 15.49 13.22 -9.13
CA SER A 344 14.09 12.75 -9.12
C SER A 344 13.29 13.26 -10.33
N SER A 345 13.86 14.12 -11.15
CA SER A 345 13.18 14.86 -12.23
C SER A 345 13.12 14.09 -13.55
N PRO A 346 12.18 14.44 -14.44
CA PRO A 346 12.17 13.95 -15.83
C PRO A 346 13.45 14.27 -16.59
N ALA A 347 14.11 15.40 -16.29
CA ALA A 347 15.38 15.78 -16.93
C ALA A 347 16.49 14.76 -16.66
N PHE A 348 16.62 14.28 -15.43
CA PHE A 348 17.62 13.26 -15.11
C PHE A 348 17.25 11.89 -15.67
N ARG A 349 15.96 11.56 -15.76
CA ARG A 349 15.48 10.36 -16.50
C ARG A 349 16.00 10.39 -17.93
N HIS A 350 15.86 11.50 -18.66
CA HIS A 350 16.35 11.62 -20.03
C HIS A 350 17.88 11.49 -20.13
N VAL A 351 18.62 11.93 -19.11
CA VAL A 351 20.06 11.69 -19.04
C VAL A 351 20.34 10.18 -18.97
N LEU A 352 19.64 9.45 -18.09
CA LEU A 352 19.79 8.00 -17.94
C LEU A 352 19.39 7.24 -19.21
N ASP A 353 18.31 7.66 -19.89
CA ASP A 353 17.87 7.07 -21.15
C ASP A 353 18.95 7.21 -22.22
N ARG A 354 19.48 8.44 -22.44
CA ARG A 354 20.56 8.69 -23.41
C ARG A 354 21.86 7.99 -23.03
N TYR A 355 22.15 7.89 -21.75
CA TYR A 355 23.31 7.12 -21.28
C TYR A 355 23.17 5.65 -21.65
N ALA A 356 22.03 5.03 -21.34
CA ALA A 356 21.78 3.64 -21.69
C ALA A 356 21.82 3.40 -23.22
N GLU A 357 21.38 4.36 -24.03
CA GLU A 357 21.53 4.31 -25.48
C GLU A 357 22.98 4.38 -25.91
N GLY A 358 23.79 5.24 -25.28
CA GLY A 358 25.23 5.35 -25.55
C GLY A 358 25.98 4.05 -25.29
N LEU A 359 25.58 3.30 -24.26
CA LEU A 359 26.18 2.00 -23.90
C LEU A 359 26.06 0.94 -25.02
N ARG A 360 25.13 1.10 -25.96
CA ARG A 360 25.05 0.22 -27.16
C ARG A 360 26.34 0.26 -27.99
N ARG A 361 27.04 1.41 -28.01
CA ARG A 361 28.26 1.64 -28.81
C ARG A 361 29.51 1.54 -27.96
N GLU A 362 29.46 2.08 -26.73
CA GLU A 362 30.61 2.11 -25.82
C GLU A 362 30.87 0.76 -25.14
N GLY A 363 29.84 -0.11 -25.08
CA GLY A 363 29.91 -1.38 -24.35
C GLY A 363 29.58 -1.26 -22.88
N LEU A 364 29.52 -2.40 -22.21
CA LEU A 364 29.28 -2.53 -20.77
C LEU A 364 30.56 -2.94 -20.05
N VAL A 365 30.59 -2.71 -18.74
CA VAL A 365 31.62 -3.29 -17.87
C VAL A 365 31.08 -4.59 -17.32
N PHE A 366 31.77 -5.70 -17.58
CA PHE A 366 31.38 -7.02 -17.07
C PHE A 366 32.31 -7.48 -15.95
N VAL A 367 31.72 -8.17 -14.98
CA VAL A 367 32.41 -8.84 -13.86
C VAL A 367 32.42 -10.33 -14.16
N PRO A 368 33.59 -11.03 -14.09
CA PRO A 368 33.66 -12.44 -14.40
C PRO A 368 32.87 -13.29 -13.41
N VAL A 369 32.22 -14.35 -13.93
CA VAL A 369 31.53 -15.35 -13.13
C VAL A 369 32.56 -16.34 -12.55
N ARG A 370 32.65 -16.44 -11.24
CA ARG A 370 33.66 -17.27 -10.56
C ARG A 370 33.05 -18.22 -9.54
N PHE A 371 33.68 -19.36 -9.38
CA PHE A 371 33.38 -20.31 -8.33
C PHE A 371 34.68 -20.90 -7.76
N ARG A 372 34.91 -20.84 -6.45
CA ARG A 372 36.12 -21.34 -5.76
C ARG A 372 37.41 -20.90 -6.45
N GLY A 373 37.51 -19.66 -6.89
CA GLY A 373 38.68 -19.13 -7.61
C GLY A 373 38.74 -19.49 -9.11
N LYS A 374 37.99 -20.49 -9.59
CA LYS A 374 37.92 -20.84 -11.01
C LYS A 374 36.99 -19.87 -11.75
N GLU A 375 37.38 -19.42 -12.91
CA GLU A 375 36.55 -18.55 -13.76
C GLU A 375 35.67 -19.41 -14.66
N ILE A 376 34.33 -19.30 -14.47
CA ILE A 376 33.35 -20.01 -15.30
C ILE A 376 33.16 -19.29 -16.62
N VAL A 377 32.99 -17.95 -16.56
CA VAL A 377 32.84 -17.08 -17.71
C VAL A 377 33.62 -15.80 -17.49
N SER A 378 34.53 -15.47 -18.43
CA SER A 378 35.37 -14.29 -18.35
C SER A 378 34.62 -13.02 -18.75
N ALA A 379 34.98 -11.89 -18.16
CA ALA A 379 34.50 -10.57 -18.57
C ALA A 379 34.73 -10.30 -20.03
N ARG A 380 35.89 -10.69 -20.56
CA ARG A 380 36.24 -10.53 -21.98
C ARG A 380 35.31 -11.33 -22.91
N ALA A 381 34.97 -12.56 -22.54
CA ALA A 381 34.04 -13.37 -23.33
C ALA A 381 32.61 -12.77 -23.37
N MET A 382 32.14 -12.21 -22.25
CA MET A 382 30.87 -11.49 -22.20
C MET A 382 30.92 -10.21 -23.04
N GLN A 383 32.00 -9.45 -22.94
CA GLN A 383 32.22 -8.24 -23.74
C GLN A 383 32.23 -8.53 -25.25
N SER A 384 33.01 -9.51 -25.71
CA SER A 384 33.04 -9.88 -27.11
C SER A 384 31.68 -10.32 -27.62
N ARG A 385 30.89 -11.00 -26.78
CA ARG A 385 29.52 -11.41 -27.15
C ARG A 385 28.56 -10.22 -27.20
N PHE A 386 28.71 -9.25 -26.30
CA PHE A 386 27.94 -8.02 -26.29
C PHE A 386 28.20 -7.16 -27.54
N GLU A 387 29.46 -7.08 -27.99
CA GLU A 387 29.89 -6.32 -29.16
C GLU A 387 29.47 -6.98 -30.49
N ALA A 388 29.20 -8.27 -30.47
CA ALA A 388 28.75 -9.02 -31.64
C ALA A 388 27.31 -8.66 -32.08
N PHE A 389 26.52 -7.98 -31.22
CA PHE A 389 25.18 -7.53 -31.60
C PHE A 389 25.21 -6.26 -32.45
N GLY A 390 24.26 -6.17 -33.40
CA GLY A 390 24.08 -4.96 -34.19
C GLY A 390 23.69 -3.75 -33.36
N PRO A 391 23.96 -2.51 -33.83
CA PRO A 391 23.73 -1.28 -33.03
C PRO A 391 22.27 -1.03 -32.67
N ASP A 392 21.32 -1.62 -33.39
CA ASP A 392 19.88 -1.42 -33.17
C ASP A 392 19.31 -2.28 -32.04
N VAL A 393 20.06 -3.29 -31.58
CA VAL A 393 19.60 -4.17 -30.50
C VAL A 393 19.72 -3.46 -29.14
N PRO A 394 18.63 -3.33 -28.37
CA PRO A 394 18.67 -2.70 -27.06
C PRO A 394 19.63 -3.38 -26.07
N VAL A 395 20.26 -2.59 -25.18
CA VAL A 395 21.23 -3.10 -24.20
C VAL A 395 20.61 -4.23 -23.34
N SER A 396 19.41 -4.06 -22.86
CA SER A 396 18.72 -5.07 -22.05
C SER A 396 18.47 -6.40 -22.79
N THR A 397 18.20 -6.33 -24.08
CA THR A 397 18.04 -7.54 -24.92
C THR A 397 19.38 -8.27 -25.08
N ARG A 398 20.46 -7.55 -25.34
CA ARG A 398 21.82 -8.14 -25.42
C ARG A 398 22.19 -8.81 -24.11
N VAL A 399 21.93 -8.13 -22.96
CA VAL A 399 22.21 -8.67 -21.63
C VAL A 399 21.35 -9.91 -21.36
N SER A 400 20.09 -9.95 -21.84
CA SER A 400 19.25 -11.13 -21.69
C SER A 400 19.81 -12.35 -22.44
N VAL A 401 20.23 -12.18 -23.69
CA VAL A 401 20.83 -13.27 -24.47
C VAL A 401 22.16 -13.75 -23.87
N ILE A 402 22.96 -12.80 -23.33
CA ILE A 402 24.19 -13.15 -22.62
C ILE A 402 23.86 -13.90 -21.30
N HIS A 403 22.81 -13.53 -20.62
CA HIS A 403 22.34 -14.23 -19.43
C HIS A 403 22.04 -15.70 -19.70
N ASP A 404 21.23 -15.98 -20.72
CA ASP A 404 20.87 -17.35 -21.09
C ASP A 404 22.13 -18.18 -21.42
N TRP A 405 23.07 -17.59 -22.14
CA TRP A 405 24.35 -18.21 -22.42
C TRP A 405 25.22 -18.46 -21.16
N ILE A 406 25.23 -17.51 -20.17
CA ILE A 406 25.93 -17.70 -18.90
C ILE A 406 25.30 -18.85 -18.11
N VAL A 407 23.99 -18.94 -18.06
CA VAL A 407 23.23 -20.01 -17.40
C VAL A 407 23.62 -21.38 -17.99
N GLU A 408 23.69 -21.49 -19.33
CA GLU A 408 24.16 -22.72 -19.98
C GLU A 408 25.61 -23.07 -19.58
N LYS A 409 26.51 -22.06 -19.52
CA LYS A 409 27.92 -22.27 -19.12
C LYS A 409 28.03 -22.70 -17.66
N VAL A 410 27.23 -22.11 -16.76
CA VAL A 410 27.19 -22.50 -15.35
C VAL A 410 26.65 -23.92 -15.19
N ALA A 411 25.63 -24.32 -15.94
CA ALA A 411 25.11 -25.68 -15.92
C ALA A 411 26.12 -26.71 -16.46
N ALA A 412 26.86 -26.37 -17.51
CA ALA A 412 27.92 -27.19 -18.02
C ALA A 412 29.12 -27.30 -17.06
N PHE A 413 29.45 -26.24 -16.37
CA PHE A 413 30.45 -26.22 -15.32
C PHE A 413 30.06 -27.10 -14.13
N GLU A 414 28.82 -27.00 -13.65
CA GLU A 414 28.26 -27.80 -12.54
C GLU A 414 28.43 -29.30 -12.79
N LYS A 415 28.15 -29.77 -14.02
CA LYS A 415 28.36 -31.19 -14.41
C LYS A 415 29.82 -31.61 -14.37
N ARG A 416 30.77 -30.75 -14.78
CA ARG A 416 32.20 -31.05 -14.76
C ARG A 416 32.76 -31.01 -13.34
N GLU A 417 32.36 -30.00 -12.59
CA GLU A 417 32.86 -29.78 -11.23
C GLU A 417 32.45 -30.89 -10.27
N SER A 418 31.36 -31.65 -10.57
CA SER A 418 30.95 -32.81 -9.77
C SER A 418 31.92 -33.99 -9.79
N GLN A 419 32.92 -33.95 -10.68
CA GLN A 419 33.98 -34.98 -10.83
C GLN A 419 35.32 -34.54 -10.25
N GLU A 420 35.41 -33.39 -9.60
CA GLU A 420 36.62 -32.83 -9.03
C GLU A 420 36.94 -33.41 -7.66
N ASP A 421 38.25 -33.54 -7.31
CA ASP A 421 38.72 -34.17 -6.09
C ASP A 421 38.08 -33.60 -4.80
N TRP A 422 37.88 -32.27 -4.75
CA TRP A 422 37.29 -31.63 -3.58
C TRP A 422 35.84 -32.10 -3.32
N VAL A 423 35.12 -32.49 -4.35
CA VAL A 423 33.76 -33.02 -4.23
C VAL A 423 33.80 -34.39 -3.61
N ASP A 424 34.75 -35.22 -4.04
CA ASP A 424 34.98 -36.53 -3.46
C ASP A 424 35.36 -36.44 -1.97
N GLU A 425 36.17 -35.47 -1.58
CA GLU A 425 36.51 -35.19 -0.18
C GLU A 425 35.25 -34.83 0.61
N GLU A 426 34.39 -33.91 0.09
CA GLU A 426 33.14 -33.53 0.76
C GLU A 426 32.15 -34.69 0.82
N VAL A 427 32.06 -35.55 -0.21
CA VAL A 427 31.22 -36.76 -0.19
C VAL A 427 31.64 -37.69 0.96
N GLN A 428 32.95 -37.86 1.19
CA GLN A 428 33.43 -38.70 2.28
C GLN A 428 33.12 -38.17 3.69
N LEU A 429 32.84 -36.86 3.80
CA LEU A 429 32.48 -36.22 5.08
C LEU A 429 30.97 -36.30 5.37
N LEU A 430 30.14 -36.82 4.45
CA LEU A 430 28.72 -36.95 4.63
C LEU A 430 28.35 -38.05 5.64
N GLY A 431 27.26 -37.87 6.34
CA GLY A 431 26.76 -38.85 7.31
C GLY A 431 26.05 -40.06 6.64
N PRO A 432 25.87 -41.17 7.38
CA PRO A 432 25.19 -42.36 6.87
C PRO A 432 23.77 -42.12 6.34
N GLU A 433 23.05 -41.17 6.90
CA GLU A 433 21.68 -40.81 6.49
C GLU A 433 21.62 -40.24 5.07
N GLU A 434 22.66 -39.44 4.68
CA GLU A 434 22.73 -38.83 3.35
C GLU A 434 23.05 -39.91 2.28
N PHE A 435 23.89 -40.87 2.61
CA PHE A 435 24.18 -42.04 1.75
C PHE A 435 22.95 -42.91 1.57
N GLN A 436 22.22 -43.22 2.64
CA GLN A 436 20.96 -43.99 2.56
C GLN A 436 19.91 -43.28 1.73
N GLY A 437 19.75 -41.98 1.93
CA GLY A 437 18.82 -41.16 1.15
C GLY A 437 19.18 -41.08 -0.35
N ALA A 438 20.45 -41.11 -0.69
CA ALA A 438 20.93 -41.14 -2.08
C ALA A 438 20.76 -42.51 -2.71
N ASP A 439 21.06 -43.60 -1.97
CA ASP A 439 20.91 -44.97 -2.43
C ASP A 439 19.45 -45.30 -2.76
N LEU A 440 18.50 -44.85 -1.91
CA LEU A 440 17.08 -44.95 -2.17
C LEU A 440 16.62 -44.23 -3.45
N LYS A 441 17.26 -43.13 -3.82
CA LYS A 441 16.94 -42.36 -5.04
C LYS A 441 17.53 -42.98 -6.31
N VAL A 442 18.78 -43.47 -6.20
CA VAL A 442 19.50 -44.05 -7.33
C VAL A 442 19.07 -45.50 -7.59
N GLY A 443 18.88 -46.31 -6.52
CA GLY A 443 18.52 -47.71 -6.62
C GLY A 443 17.17 -48.02 -7.23
N ARG A 444 16.27 -47.05 -7.33
CA ARG A 444 14.96 -47.18 -7.99
C ARG A 444 15.00 -47.14 -9.52
N GLY A 445 16.18 -46.94 -10.13
CA GLY A 445 16.30 -46.71 -11.57
C GLY A 445 17.08 -47.71 -12.39
N ARG A 446 17.86 -48.66 -11.79
CA ARG A 446 18.72 -49.57 -12.57
C ARG A 446 18.95 -50.90 -11.86
N ALA A 447 18.65 -52.00 -12.54
CA ALA A 447 19.16 -53.32 -12.25
C ALA A 447 20.56 -53.44 -12.88
N GLY A 448 21.62 -53.13 -12.09
CA GLY A 448 23.02 -53.22 -12.51
C GLY A 448 23.89 -53.84 -11.42
N ALA A 449 25.17 -54.15 -11.73
CA ALA A 449 26.12 -54.72 -10.79
C ALA A 449 26.33 -53.79 -9.56
N PRO A 450 26.65 -54.31 -8.37
CA PRO A 450 26.82 -53.52 -7.11
C PRO A 450 27.84 -52.37 -7.21
N VAL A 451 28.86 -52.52 -8.06
CA VAL A 451 29.89 -51.49 -8.27
C VAL A 451 29.32 -50.29 -8.99
N ASP A 452 28.46 -50.50 -10.01
CA ASP A 452 27.83 -49.39 -10.76
C ASP A 452 26.87 -48.59 -9.87
N GLN A 453 26.24 -49.23 -8.87
CA GLN A 453 25.33 -48.59 -7.93
C GLN A 453 26.11 -47.64 -6.96
N VAL A 454 27.27 -48.06 -6.43
CA VAL A 454 28.09 -47.24 -5.54
C VAL A 454 28.60 -46.00 -6.27
N GLU A 455 29.02 -46.14 -7.52
CA GLU A 455 29.51 -45.03 -8.36
C GLU A 455 28.37 -44.07 -8.73
N ALA A 456 27.17 -44.57 -9.00
CA ALA A 456 25.98 -43.76 -9.25
C ALA A 456 25.51 -43.02 -8.00
N VAL A 457 25.57 -43.61 -6.80
CA VAL A 457 25.26 -42.95 -5.54
C VAL A 457 26.27 -41.85 -5.27
N ARG A 458 27.57 -42.14 -5.45
CA ARG A 458 28.64 -41.14 -5.28
C ARG A 458 28.48 -39.98 -6.26
N GLY A 459 28.18 -40.23 -7.52
CA GLY A 459 27.94 -39.21 -8.54
C GLY A 459 26.70 -38.35 -8.20
N HIS A 460 25.64 -38.98 -7.68
CA HIS A 460 24.44 -38.23 -7.23
C HIS A 460 24.75 -37.30 -6.04
N LEU A 461 25.48 -37.78 -5.04
CA LEU A 461 25.89 -36.99 -3.87
C LEU A 461 26.84 -35.86 -4.29
N GLY A 462 27.80 -36.14 -5.16
CA GLY A 462 28.70 -35.11 -5.71
C GLY A 462 27.95 -34.00 -6.45
N ALA A 463 27.00 -34.37 -7.31
CA ALA A 463 26.14 -33.40 -8.00
C ALA A 463 25.34 -32.55 -7.00
N LYS A 464 24.82 -33.16 -5.93
CA LYS A 464 24.06 -32.44 -4.88
C LYS A 464 24.95 -31.45 -4.11
N ILE A 465 26.17 -31.85 -3.78
CA ILE A 465 27.18 -31.00 -3.13
C ILE A 465 27.52 -29.80 -3.99
N VAL A 466 27.86 -30.03 -5.26
CA VAL A 466 28.19 -28.94 -6.18
C VAL A 466 26.99 -28.02 -6.35
N HIS A 467 25.80 -28.60 -6.54
CA HIS A 467 24.56 -27.82 -6.66
C HIS A 467 24.36 -26.88 -5.46
N ARG A 468 24.49 -27.42 -4.24
CA ARG A 468 24.36 -26.64 -3.00
C ARG A 468 25.40 -25.52 -2.91
N ASN A 469 26.68 -25.85 -3.16
CA ASN A 469 27.77 -24.88 -3.08
C ASN A 469 27.70 -23.81 -4.20
N LEU A 470 27.13 -24.15 -5.38
CA LEU A 470 27.01 -23.25 -6.51
C LEU A 470 25.77 -22.33 -6.43
N GLN A 471 24.86 -22.55 -5.46
CA GLN A 471 23.63 -21.77 -5.33
C GLN A 471 23.85 -20.26 -5.24
N SER A 472 24.85 -19.81 -4.48
CA SER A 472 25.17 -18.38 -4.35
C SER A 472 25.65 -17.79 -5.68
N ALA A 473 26.47 -18.54 -6.44
CA ALA A 473 26.91 -18.10 -7.78
C ALA A 473 25.74 -18.09 -8.78
N LYS A 474 24.86 -19.08 -8.74
CA LYS A 474 23.65 -19.12 -9.57
C LYS A 474 22.72 -17.94 -9.26
N GLN A 475 22.49 -17.65 -7.97
CA GLN A 475 21.69 -16.48 -7.57
C GLN A 475 22.32 -15.16 -8.03
N TRP A 476 23.65 -15.05 -7.96
CA TRP A 476 24.39 -13.90 -8.44
C TRP A 476 24.23 -13.71 -9.95
N VAL A 477 24.27 -14.81 -10.73
CA VAL A 477 24.01 -14.81 -12.18
C VAL A 477 22.55 -14.45 -12.46
N GLU A 478 21.59 -15.08 -11.78
CA GLU A 478 20.16 -14.77 -11.93
C GLU A 478 19.84 -13.30 -11.68
N GLN A 479 20.57 -12.67 -10.75
CA GLN A 479 20.47 -11.24 -10.47
C GLN A 479 21.20 -10.36 -11.47
N ARG A 480 21.86 -10.97 -12.48
CA ARG A 480 22.65 -10.27 -13.51
C ARG A 480 23.74 -9.38 -12.93
N GLN A 481 24.30 -9.76 -11.77
CA GLN A 481 25.38 -9.01 -11.10
C GLN A 481 26.72 -9.05 -11.86
N TYR A 482 26.82 -9.86 -12.91
CA TYR A 482 27.95 -9.85 -13.85
C TYR A 482 28.01 -8.57 -14.72
N VAL A 483 27.00 -7.70 -14.70
CA VAL A 483 27.06 -6.34 -15.21
C VAL A 483 27.39 -5.40 -14.06
N ASP A 484 28.48 -4.64 -14.16
CA ASP A 484 28.89 -3.65 -13.17
C ASP A 484 27.99 -2.40 -13.22
N LEU A 485 26.77 -2.51 -12.68
CA LEU A 485 25.80 -1.42 -12.65
C LEU A 485 26.28 -0.24 -11.81
N GLU A 486 26.97 -0.52 -10.71
CA GLU A 486 27.52 0.48 -9.82
C GLU A 486 28.60 1.31 -10.51
N GLY A 487 29.55 0.65 -11.13
CA GLY A 487 30.60 1.31 -11.91
C GLY A 487 30.01 2.17 -13.05
N LEU A 488 28.95 1.68 -13.70
CA LEU A 488 28.24 2.45 -14.72
C LEU A 488 27.58 3.71 -14.14
N TYR A 489 26.92 3.60 -12.97
CA TYR A 489 26.30 4.76 -12.34
C TYR A 489 27.33 5.77 -11.84
N LEU A 490 28.40 5.31 -11.19
CA LEU A 490 29.52 6.15 -10.75
C LEU A 490 30.21 6.87 -11.92
N ARG A 491 30.32 6.21 -13.08
CA ARG A 491 30.91 6.79 -14.28
C ARG A 491 30.20 8.07 -14.72
N LEU A 492 28.86 8.15 -14.57
CA LEU A 492 28.08 9.37 -14.86
C LEU A 492 28.56 10.59 -14.05
N PHE A 493 29.01 10.36 -12.81
CA PHE A 493 29.49 11.44 -11.95
C PHE A 493 31.01 11.65 -12.03
N LYS A 494 31.81 10.64 -12.41
CA LYS A 494 33.26 10.74 -12.56
C LYS A 494 33.67 11.36 -13.88
N ASP A 495 33.02 10.98 -14.97
CA ASP A 495 33.36 11.40 -16.34
C ASP A 495 32.53 12.61 -16.78
N ARG A 496 33.19 13.81 -16.72
CA ARG A 496 32.54 15.07 -17.13
C ARG A 496 32.24 15.12 -18.64
N SER A 497 33.06 14.46 -19.45
CA SER A 497 32.90 14.45 -20.92
C SER A 497 31.67 13.63 -21.30
N LEU A 498 31.52 12.46 -20.69
CA LEU A 498 30.35 11.62 -20.84
C LEU A 498 29.06 12.37 -20.43
N LEU A 499 29.06 12.98 -19.25
CA LEU A 499 27.88 13.71 -18.79
C LEU A 499 27.52 14.86 -19.74
N SER A 500 28.50 15.62 -20.22
CA SER A 500 28.27 16.69 -21.19
C SER A 500 27.71 16.18 -22.52
N ALA A 501 28.03 14.95 -22.91
CA ALA A 501 27.49 14.32 -24.10
C ALA A 501 26.03 13.85 -23.93
N VAL A 502 25.68 13.33 -22.74
CA VAL A 502 24.32 12.79 -22.47
C VAL A 502 23.36 13.80 -21.88
N ALA A 503 23.84 14.88 -21.25
CA ALA A 503 23.01 15.94 -20.73
C ALA A 503 23.10 17.18 -21.61
N ALA A 504 21.95 17.76 -21.97
CA ALA A 504 21.92 19.09 -22.53
C ALA A 504 22.32 20.10 -21.43
N LYS A 505 23.09 21.15 -21.76
CA LYS A 505 23.58 22.14 -20.78
C LYS A 505 22.47 22.77 -19.94
N GLU A 506 21.30 22.97 -20.53
CA GLU A 506 20.12 23.61 -19.92
C GLU A 506 19.46 22.74 -18.84
N THR A 507 19.74 21.44 -18.83
CA THR A 507 19.12 20.50 -17.88
C THR A 507 19.94 20.29 -16.61
N LEU A 508 21.19 20.81 -16.58
CA LEU A 508 22.05 20.65 -15.40
C LEU A 508 21.76 21.74 -14.35
N PRO A 509 21.70 21.37 -13.07
CA PRO A 509 21.56 22.31 -11.97
C PRO A 509 22.72 23.30 -11.89
N ARG A 510 22.48 24.48 -11.35
CA ARG A 510 23.55 25.49 -11.20
C ARG A 510 24.71 25.00 -10.33
N ARG A 511 24.43 24.19 -9.30
CA ARG A 511 25.43 23.64 -8.37
C ARG A 511 25.89 22.25 -8.77
N TRP A 512 25.80 21.86 -10.04
CA TRP A 512 26.08 20.51 -10.47
C TRP A 512 27.45 19.97 -10.00
N ASP A 513 28.52 20.76 -10.07
CA ASP A 513 29.83 20.30 -9.62
C ASP A 513 29.88 20.00 -8.10
N ALA A 514 29.10 20.71 -7.30
CA ALA A 514 28.98 20.45 -5.87
C ALA A 514 28.12 19.20 -5.62
N ILE A 515 26.99 19.05 -6.32
CA ILE A 515 26.11 17.87 -6.27
C ILE A 515 26.89 16.61 -6.66
N ARG A 516 27.68 16.69 -7.73
CA ARG A 516 28.53 15.58 -8.19
C ARG A 516 29.53 15.14 -7.13
N ARG A 517 30.21 16.08 -6.47
CA ARG A 517 31.17 15.78 -5.40
C ARG A 517 30.50 15.16 -4.18
N ASP A 518 29.38 15.70 -3.75
CA ASP A 518 28.59 15.17 -2.65
C ASP A 518 28.10 13.75 -2.92
N THR A 519 27.58 13.50 -4.14
CA THR A 519 27.15 12.16 -4.58
C THR A 519 28.30 11.16 -4.52
N LEU A 520 29.46 11.50 -5.09
CA LEU A 520 30.62 10.58 -5.07
C LEU A 520 31.10 10.29 -3.64
N ALA A 521 31.15 11.30 -2.79
CA ALA A 521 31.56 11.14 -1.39
C ALA A 521 30.62 10.22 -0.60
N ARG A 522 29.31 10.32 -0.81
CA ARG A 522 28.32 9.45 -0.16
C ARG A 522 28.37 8.01 -0.67
N LEU A 523 28.51 7.81 -1.97
CA LEU A 523 28.59 6.49 -2.58
C LEU A 523 29.88 5.73 -2.16
N GLU A 524 30.97 6.44 -1.85
CA GLU A 524 32.21 5.84 -1.31
C GLU A 524 32.02 5.25 0.10
N LEU A 525 31.00 5.70 0.85
CA LEU A 525 30.69 5.20 2.20
C LEU A 525 29.87 3.89 2.20
N THR A 526 29.67 3.25 1.06
CA THR A 526 28.83 2.03 0.89
C THR A 526 27.36 2.20 1.33
N ILE A 527 26.92 3.44 1.54
CA ILE A 527 25.54 3.79 1.79
C ILE A 527 24.99 4.38 0.49
N LEU A 528 23.94 3.78 -0.05
CA LEU A 528 23.26 4.33 -1.21
C LEU A 528 22.24 5.38 -0.74
N PRO A 529 22.46 6.68 -1.06
CA PRO A 529 21.52 7.72 -0.72
C PRO A 529 20.14 7.45 -1.34
N TYR A 530 19.09 7.87 -0.66
CA TYR A 530 17.72 7.64 -1.15
C TYR A 530 17.47 8.28 -2.52
N GLU A 531 18.03 9.47 -2.75
CA GLU A 531 17.97 10.16 -4.04
C GLU A 531 18.70 9.47 -5.18
N ASP A 532 19.64 8.56 -4.89
CA ASP A 532 20.39 7.78 -5.87
C ASP A 532 19.82 6.38 -6.11
N ALA A 533 19.02 5.87 -5.15
CA ALA A 533 18.48 4.52 -5.21
C ALA A 533 17.46 4.34 -6.38
N THR A 534 16.57 5.31 -6.58
CA THR A 534 15.60 5.26 -7.69
C THR A 534 16.27 5.41 -9.05
N PRO A 535 17.18 6.37 -9.30
CA PRO A 535 17.96 6.45 -10.53
C PRO A 535 18.76 5.19 -10.84
N LEU A 536 19.39 4.58 -9.83
CA LEU A 536 20.14 3.34 -10.00
C LEU A 536 19.22 2.19 -10.38
N LEU A 537 18.05 2.06 -9.73
CA LEU A 537 17.03 1.07 -10.09
C LEU A 537 16.49 1.31 -11.51
N TYR A 538 16.29 2.58 -11.89
CA TYR A 538 15.88 2.91 -13.24
C TYR A 538 16.92 2.49 -14.27
N LEU A 539 18.21 2.81 -14.04
CA LEU A 539 19.32 2.37 -14.89
C LEU A 539 19.40 0.84 -14.95
N ASP A 540 19.18 0.14 -13.84
CA ASP A 540 19.08 -1.32 -13.78
C ASP A 540 18.03 -1.85 -14.77
N THR A 541 16.85 -1.23 -14.81
CA THR A 541 15.79 -1.63 -15.76
C THR A 541 16.17 -1.41 -17.22
N LEU A 542 16.96 -0.38 -17.51
CA LEU A 542 17.42 -0.06 -18.86
C LEU A 542 18.53 -1.00 -19.32
N VAL A 543 19.45 -1.35 -18.45
CA VAL A 543 20.67 -2.10 -18.76
C VAL A 543 20.45 -3.60 -18.59
N ARG A 544 20.05 -4.04 -17.41
CA ARG A 544 19.85 -5.45 -17.09
C ARG A 544 18.47 -5.98 -17.49
N GLY A 545 17.56 -5.07 -17.86
CA GLY A 545 16.18 -5.36 -18.18
C GLY A 545 15.27 -5.38 -16.95
N ALA A 546 14.07 -4.86 -17.12
CA ALA A 546 13.09 -4.85 -16.06
C ALA A 546 12.66 -6.28 -15.70
N ARG A 547 12.76 -6.65 -14.42
CA ARG A 547 12.10 -7.86 -13.90
C ARG A 547 10.65 -7.52 -13.65
N VAL A 548 9.87 -7.56 -14.73
CA VAL A 548 8.47 -7.14 -14.72
C VAL A 548 7.58 -8.13 -13.98
N ASN A 549 6.67 -7.60 -13.17
CA ASN A 549 5.55 -8.37 -12.65
C ASN A 549 4.37 -8.27 -13.63
N ARG A 550 4.23 -9.26 -14.50
CA ARG A 550 3.13 -9.34 -15.47
C ARG A 550 1.85 -9.93 -14.88
N SER A 551 1.91 -10.54 -13.70
CA SER A 551 0.72 -11.08 -13.03
C SER A 551 -0.10 -9.97 -12.37
N ALA A 552 0.53 -8.89 -11.93
CA ALA A 552 -0.16 -7.74 -11.38
C ALA A 552 -1.07 -7.09 -12.43
N ARG A 553 -2.34 -6.95 -12.10
CA ARG A 553 -3.39 -6.32 -12.93
C ARG A 553 -3.75 -4.93 -12.43
N HIS A 554 -3.62 -4.69 -11.13
CA HIS A 554 -3.87 -3.39 -10.52
C HIS A 554 -2.75 -3.06 -9.54
N VAL A 555 -2.28 -1.83 -9.61
CA VAL A 555 -1.34 -1.24 -8.64
C VAL A 555 -1.98 0.02 -8.08
N ILE A 556 -2.08 0.07 -6.77
CA ILE A 556 -2.65 1.19 -6.03
C ILE A 556 -1.52 1.80 -5.23
N VAL A 557 -1.37 3.11 -5.33
CA VAL A 557 -0.35 3.86 -4.58
C VAL A 557 -1.08 4.86 -3.69
N ASP A 558 -1.06 4.60 -2.40
CA ASP A 558 -1.56 5.57 -1.41
C ASP A 558 -0.47 6.56 -1.03
N GLU A 559 -0.85 7.74 -0.62
CA GLU A 559 0.05 8.87 -0.34
C GLU A 559 1.02 9.17 -1.52
N ALA A 560 0.49 9.11 -2.74
CA ALA A 560 1.27 9.23 -3.97
C ALA A 560 1.95 10.60 -4.15
N GLN A 561 1.59 11.62 -3.35
CA GLN A 561 2.29 12.91 -3.37
C GLN A 561 3.74 12.83 -2.90
N ASP A 562 4.15 11.76 -2.22
CA ASP A 562 5.56 11.56 -1.85
C ASP A 562 6.37 10.81 -2.92
N TYR A 563 5.71 10.42 -4.01
CA TYR A 563 6.38 9.78 -5.12
C TYR A 563 6.86 10.82 -6.14
N SER A 564 8.13 10.72 -6.50
CA SER A 564 8.71 11.54 -7.56
C SER A 564 8.31 11.04 -8.96
N PRO A 565 8.41 11.87 -10.00
CA PRO A 565 8.18 11.46 -11.38
C PRO A 565 9.01 10.24 -11.81
N LEU A 566 10.26 10.15 -11.34
CA LEU A 566 11.12 9.01 -11.66
C LEU A 566 10.68 7.72 -10.96
N GLN A 567 10.20 7.80 -9.71
CA GLN A 567 9.64 6.64 -8.99
C GLN A 567 8.39 6.12 -9.70
N PHE A 568 7.53 7.01 -10.15
CA PHE A 568 6.36 6.64 -10.92
C PHE A 568 6.73 5.93 -12.23
N GLU A 569 7.72 6.44 -12.95
CA GLU A 569 8.22 5.78 -14.19
C GLU A 569 8.79 4.39 -13.92
N VAL A 570 9.48 4.20 -12.77
CA VAL A 570 9.94 2.88 -12.34
C VAL A 570 8.76 1.94 -12.09
N LEU A 571 7.71 2.38 -11.39
CA LEU A 571 6.52 1.56 -11.18
C LEU A 571 5.88 1.15 -12.50
N ARG A 572 5.70 2.08 -13.43
CA ARG A 572 5.15 1.82 -14.76
C ARG A 572 5.94 0.75 -15.53
N ARG A 573 7.27 0.78 -15.44
CA ARG A 573 8.15 -0.20 -16.08
C ARG A 573 8.11 -1.57 -15.40
N LEU A 574 7.95 -1.61 -14.09
CA LEU A 574 7.90 -2.87 -13.33
C LEU A 574 6.54 -3.57 -13.44
N PHE A 575 5.46 -2.81 -13.66
CA PHE A 575 4.08 -3.30 -13.75
C PHE A 575 3.41 -2.90 -15.09
N PRO A 576 3.95 -3.31 -16.23
CA PRO A 576 3.52 -2.79 -17.53
C PRO A 576 2.08 -3.16 -17.92
N SER A 577 1.55 -4.23 -17.34
CA SER A 577 0.18 -4.73 -17.60
C SER A 577 -0.84 -4.24 -16.58
N ALA A 578 -0.40 -3.54 -15.53
CA ALA A 578 -1.28 -3.10 -14.45
C ALA A 578 -1.97 -1.77 -14.78
N ARG A 579 -3.19 -1.63 -14.31
CA ARG A 579 -3.86 -0.35 -14.16
C ARG A 579 -3.36 0.31 -12.88
N LEU A 580 -3.17 1.62 -12.92
CA LEU A 580 -2.62 2.39 -11.82
C LEU A 580 -3.69 3.26 -11.18
N THR A 581 -3.77 3.24 -9.86
CA THR A 581 -4.60 4.17 -9.08
C THR A 581 -3.68 4.90 -8.11
N LEU A 582 -3.58 6.21 -8.25
CA LEU A 582 -2.74 7.08 -7.42
C LEU A 582 -3.63 7.94 -6.53
N LEU A 583 -3.48 7.82 -5.22
CA LEU A 583 -4.25 8.62 -4.27
C LEU A 583 -3.29 9.50 -3.50
N GLY A 584 -3.59 10.79 -3.40
CA GLY A 584 -2.72 11.70 -2.67
C GLY A 584 -3.33 13.07 -2.38
N ASP A 585 -2.67 13.79 -1.48
CA ASP A 585 -2.93 15.17 -1.14
C ASP A 585 -1.69 16.01 -1.47
N PRO A 586 -1.69 16.84 -2.51
CA PRO A 586 -0.52 17.65 -2.87
C PRO A 586 -0.03 18.56 -1.73
N HIS A 587 -0.90 18.90 -0.78
CA HIS A 587 -0.56 19.75 0.37
C HIS A 587 0.13 18.99 1.51
N GLN A 588 0.03 17.64 1.54
CA GLN A 588 0.68 16.77 2.53
C GLN A 588 2.00 16.19 2.04
N THR A 589 2.67 16.84 1.12
CA THR A 589 3.99 16.39 0.66
C THR A 589 5.03 16.61 1.76
N VAL A 590 5.65 15.52 2.20
CA VAL A 590 6.72 15.52 3.20
C VAL A 590 8.08 15.25 2.52
N SER A 591 8.07 14.63 1.35
CA SER A 591 9.26 14.33 0.56
C SER A 591 10.04 15.60 0.15
N ALA A 592 11.36 15.53 0.20
CA ALA A 592 12.24 16.56 -0.34
C ALA A 592 12.26 16.57 -1.89
N ALA A 593 11.85 15.45 -2.52
CA ALA A 593 11.73 15.35 -3.97
C ALA A 593 10.44 16.03 -4.47
N PRO A 594 10.42 16.53 -5.71
CA PRO A 594 9.19 17.03 -6.31
C PRO A 594 8.16 15.90 -6.44
N SER A 595 6.92 16.23 -6.12
CA SER A 595 5.80 15.28 -6.22
C SER A 595 5.38 15.07 -7.69
N ALA A 596 5.15 13.82 -8.06
CA ALA A 596 4.54 13.48 -9.35
C ALA A 596 3.10 14.00 -9.49
N LEU A 597 2.39 14.22 -8.36
CA LEU A 597 1.02 14.74 -8.36
C LEU A 597 0.92 16.26 -8.51
N THR A 598 2.05 16.99 -8.51
CA THR A 598 2.05 18.44 -8.71
C THR A 598 1.61 18.81 -10.14
N SER A 599 1.92 17.94 -11.11
CA SER A 599 1.55 18.10 -12.51
C SER A 599 0.90 16.79 -13.00
N PRO A 600 -0.38 16.54 -12.71
CA PRO A 600 -1.09 15.34 -13.18
C PRO A 600 -1.06 15.19 -14.71
N GLU A 601 -0.95 16.33 -15.43
CA GLU A 601 -0.85 16.40 -16.87
C GLU A 601 0.39 15.66 -17.40
N ASP A 602 1.54 15.80 -16.72
CA ASP A 602 2.79 15.12 -17.10
C ASP A 602 2.65 13.59 -16.99
N LEU A 603 1.83 13.11 -16.04
CA LEU A 603 1.54 11.69 -15.92
C LEU A 603 0.60 11.18 -17.01
N GLN A 604 -0.31 12.02 -17.52
CA GLN A 604 -1.24 11.68 -18.60
C GLN A 604 -0.50 11.41 -19.91
N GLU A 605 0.55 12.18 -20.22
CA GLU A 605 1.35 11.99 -21.44
C GLU A 605 1.94 10.57 -21.55
N HIS A 606 2.15 9.90 -20.42
CA HIS A 606 2.79 8.58 -20.37
C HIS A 606 1.82 7.42 -20.61
N VAL A 607 0.51 7.66 -20.50
CA VAL A 607 -0.53 6.61 -20.60
C VAL A 607 -1.37 6.76 -21.86
N GLY A 608 -1.51 7.97 -22.34
CA GLY A 608 -2.27 8.29 -23.56
C GLY A 608 -3.57 9.06 -23.27
N PRO A 609 -4.02 9.87 -24.22
CA PRO A 609 -5.24 10.65 -24.08
C PRO A 609 -6.46 9.71 -23.97
N GLY A 610 -7.33 9.98 -22.99
CA GLY A 610 -8.57 9.21 -22.75
C GLY A 610 -8.40 7.94 -21.91
N GLU A 611 -7.15 7.58 -21.51
CA GLU A 611 -6.89 6.48 -20.61
C GLU A 611 -6.63 6.92 -19.16
N THR A 612 -6.72 8.22 -18.90
CA THR A 612 -6.48 8.82 -17.57
C THR A 612 -7.71 9.58 -17.10
N GLU A 613 -8.08 9.41 -15.85
CA GLU A 613 -9.11 10.17 -15.14
C GLU A 613 -8.51 10.83 -13.90
N VAL A 614 -8.90 12.07 -13.64
CA VAL A 614 -8.48 12.83 -12.45
C VAL A 614 -9.73 13.20 -11.64
N VAL A 615 -9.88 12.60 -10.48
CA VAL A 615 -11.00 12.87 -9.57
C VAL A 615 -10.52 13.69 -8.38
N ARG A 616 -11.32 14.70 -7.97
CA ARG A 616 -11.01 15.56 -6.83
C ARG A 616 -12.01 15.34 -5.71
N LEU A 617 -11.53 14.85 -4.55
CA LEU A 617 -12.31 14.70 -3.33
C LEU A 617 -12.08 15.95 -2.47
N ARG A 618 -13.07 16.85 -2.48
CA ARG A 618 -12.93 18.19 -1.87
C ARG A 618 -13.33 18.22 -0.40
N GLN A 619 -14.27 17.37 -0.01
CA GLN A 619 -14.83 17.39 1.34
C GLN A 619 -13.96 16.64 2.33
N SER A 620 -13.70 17.26 3.48
CA SER A 620 -12.97 16.67 4.60
C SER A 620 -13.94 16.25 5.69
N TYR A 621 -13.98 14.97 6.01
CA TYR A 621 -14.92 14.36 6.97
C TYR A 621 -14.30 14.05 8.33
N ARG A 622 -12.97 13.91 8.38
CA ARG A 622 -12.23 13.42 9.55
C ARG A 622 -12.26 14.37 10.72
N SER A 623 -11.86 15.60 10.47
CA SER A 623 -11.63 16.61 11.50
C SER A 623 -12.85 17.48 11.68
N THR A 624 -12.95 18.13 12.85
CA THR A 624 -13.98 19.14 13.07
C THR A 624 -13.81 20.32 12.11
N ARG A 625 -14.91 21.02 11.85
CA ARG A 625 -14.94 22.18 10.96
C ARG A 625 -13.85 23.20 11.30
N GLU A 626 -13.71 23.49 12.59
CA GLU A 626 -12.76 24.49 13.08
C GLU A 626 -11.31 24.08 12.82
N ILE A 627 -10.97 22.79 12.94
CA ILE A 627 -9.65 22.27 12.60
C ILE A 627 -9.40 22.38 11.09
N VAL A 628 -10.40 22.04 10.26
CA VAL A 628 -10.27 22.14 8.80
C VAL A 628 -10.15 23.59 8.36
N GLU A 629 -10.92 24.53 8.91
CA GLU A 629 -10.82 25.96 8.62
C GLU A 629 -9.45 26.52 8.99
N PHE A 630 -8.91 26.14 10.13
CA PHE A 630 -7.56 26.54 10.55
C PHE A 630 -6.49 25.96 9.61
N THR A 631 -6.49 24.64 9.38
CA THR A 631 -5.47 24.01 8.53
C THR A 631 -5.54 24.50 7.10
N ARG A 632 -6.75 24.74 6.57
CA ARG A 632 -6.95 25.35 5.26
C ARG A 632 -6.34 26.77 5.17
N SER A 633 -6.46 27.56 6.24
CA SER A 633 -5.89 28.93 6.28
C SER A 633 -4.36 28.97 6.23
N LEU A 634 -3.68 27.85 6.54
CA LEU A 634 -2.22 27.72 6.40
C LEU A 634 -1.77 27.60 4.93
N LEU A 635 -2.67 27.20 4.03
CA LEU A 635 -2.34 26.88 2.66
C LEU A 635 -2.59 28.07 1.73
N PRO A 636 -1.64 28.41 0.84
CA PRO A 636 -1.82 29.50 -0.15
C PRO A 636 -3.00 29.24 -1.10
N THR A 637 -3.32 27.98 -1.35
CA THR A 637 -4.36 27.52 -2.30
C THR A 637 -5.44 26.65 -1.63
N GLY A 638 -5.65 26.81 -0.31
CA GLY A 638 -6.56 25.98 0.49
C GLY A 638 -8.05 26.20 0.24
N ALA A 639 -8.44 27.07 -0.69
CA ALA A 639 -9.84 27.40 -0.95
C ALA A 639 -10.72 26.24 -1.40
N ASP A 640 -10.15 25.21 -2.01
CA ASP A 640 -10.89 24.06 -2.55
C ASP A 640 -11.26 23.00 -1.48
N ILE A 641 -10.79 23.15 -0.24
CA ILE A 641 -11.08 22.23 0.86
C ILE A 641 -12.39 22.64 1.53
N VAL A 642 -13.37 21.76 1.51
CA VAL A 642 -14.70 21.99 2.10
C VAL A 642 -14.78 21.23 3.41
N PRO A 643 -14.94 21.92 4.55
CA PRO A 643 -15.15 21.23 5.83
C PRO A 643 -16.53 20.58 5.87
N PHE A 644 -16.61 19.43 6.51
CA PHE A 644 -17.89 18.84 6.90
C PHE A 644 -18.47 19.56 8.13
N GLU A 645 -19.79 19.59 8.29
CA GLU A 645 -20.48 20.33 9.35
C GLU A 645 -20.36 19.67 10.76
N ARG A 646 -19.19 19.13 11.06
CA ARG A 646 -18.87 18.56 12.36
C ARG A 646 -18.20 19.63 13.23
N ARG A 647 -18.95 20.22 14.15
CA ARG A 647 -18.44 21.30 15.00
C ARG A 647 -17.57 20.79 16.14
N GLY A 648 -16.58 21.60 16.52
CA GLY A 648 -15.67 21.35 17.63
C GLY A 648 -15.08 22.62 18.22
N GLU A 649 -14.05 22.50 19.00
CA GLU A 649 -13.30 23.64 19.51
C GLU A 649 -12.29 24.11 18.45
N LYS A 650 -12.06 25.43 18.43
CA LYS A 650 -11.00 26.01 17.63
C LYS A 650 -9.63 25.50 18.10
N PRO A 651 -8.68 25.27 17.19
CA PRO A 651 -7.30 25.01 17.54
C PRO A 651 -6.74 26.03 18.53
N ARG A 652 -5.90 25.60 19.44
CA ARG A 652 -5.28 26.47 20.46
C ARG A 652 -3.80 26.64 20.14
N ILE A 653 -3.34 27.88 20.14
CA ILE A 653 -1.91 28.21 20.14
C ILE A 653 -1.54 28.63 21.55
N VAL A 654 -0.62 27.89 22.16
CA VAL A 654 -0.21 28.06 23.55
C VAL A 654 1.24 28.53 23.59
N GLN A 655 1.46 29.78 23.96
CA GLN A 655 2.80 30.31 24.13
C GLN A 655 3.32 30.04 25.54
N VAL A 656 4.51 29.47 25.64
CA VAL A 656 5.21 29.23 26.90
C VAL A 656 6.50 30.09 26.99
N ALA A 657 6.94 30.35 28.20
CA ALA A 657 8.05 31.24 28.43
C ALA A 657 9.38 30.69 27.92
N ASN A 658 9.58 29.39 28.02
CA ASN A 658 10.81 28.71 27.60
C ASN A 658 10.55 27.25 27.27
N ARG A 659 11.52 26.59 26.64
CA ARG A 659 11.41 25.19 26.18
C ARG A 659 11.29 24.17 27.35
N GLN A 660 11.76 24.52 28.54
CA GLN A 660 11.68 23.64 29.71
C GLN A 660 10.23 23.51 30.22
N ASP A 661 9.44 24.58 30.08
CA ASP A 661 8.03 24.60 30.50
C ASP A 661 7.10 23.78 29.58
N LEU A 662 7.55 23.48 28.35
CA LEU A 662 6.76 22.68 27.39
C LEU A 662 6.30 21.35 27.99
N GLY A 663 7.24 20.58 28.58
CA GLY A 663 6.94 19.26 29.12
C GLY A 663 5.88 19.28 30.22
N GLU A 664 5.96 20.25 31.13
CA GLU A 664 5.00 20.37 32.22
C GLU A 664 3.62 20.80 31.71
N ARG A 665 3.58 21.82 30.86
CA ARG A 665 2.34 22.35 30.33
C ARG A 665 1.61 21.34 29.46
N ILE A 666 2.34 20.63 28.58
CA ILE A 666 1.81 19.58 27.72
C ILE A 666 1.29 18.41 28.56
N ALA A 667 1.99 18.01 29.64
CA ALA A 667 1.52 16.94 30.51
C ALA A 667 0.19 17.27 31.19
N LEU A 668 -0.02 18.52 31.64
CA LEU A 668 -1.27 18.99 32.19
C LEU A 668 -2.39 18.99 31.14
N ASP A 669 -2.07 19.36 29.93
CA ASP A 669 -3.02 19.39 28.82
C ASP A 669 -3.44 17.99 28.41
N ILE A 670 -2.50 17.03 28.29
CA ILE A 670 -2.78 15.62 28.06
C ILE A 670 -3.73 15.07 29.14
N ALA A 671 -3.49 15.40 30.41
CA ALA A 671 -4.36 14.97 31.49
C ALA A 671 -5.78 15.55 31.40
N SER A 672 -5.93 16.75 30.82
CA SER A 672 -7.23 17.34 30.54
C SER A 672 -7.95 16.63 29.41
N LEU A 673 -7.26 16.43 28.28
CA LEU A 673 -7.79 15.76 27.10
C LEU A 673 -8.24 14.31 27.41
N ARG A 674 -7.47 13.60 28.23
CA ARG A 674 -7.84 12.25 28.70
C ARG A 674 -9.09 12.25 29.59
N ARG A 675 -9.29 13.29 30.41
CA ARG A 675 -10.51 13.45 31.22
C ARG A 675 -11.75 13.80 30.39
N GLU A 676 -11.56 14.41 29.22
CA GLU A 676 -12.60 14.65 28.23
C GLU A 676 -13.02 13.36 27.48
N GLY A 677 -12.34 12.23 27.73
CA GLY A 677 -12.65 10.94 27.11
C GLY A 677 -11.90 10.67 25.79
N LEU A 678 -10.92 11.50 25.43
CA LEU A 678 -10.11 11.30 24.24
C LEU A 678 -9.11 10.15 24.48
N GLU A 679 -9.22 9.08 23.69
CA GLU A 679 -8.46 7.85 23.90
C GLU A 679 -7.07 7.89 23.31
N THR A 680 -6.90 8.59 22.17
CA THR A 680 -5.65 8.69 21.44
C THR A 680 -5.15 10.14 21.40
N VAL A 681 -3.99 10.39 22.02
CA VAL A 681 -3.36 11.72 22.03
C VAL A 681 -1.96 11.60 21.45
N ALA A 682 -1.68 12.33 20.36
CA ALA A 682 -0.37 12.33 19.73
C ALA A 682 0.38 13.64 20.03
N VAL A 683 1.56 13.52 20.63
CA VAL A 683 2.54 14.63 20.69
C VAL A 683 3.44 14.50 19.47
N ILE A 684 3.22 15.37 18.50
CA ILE A 684 3.93 15.35 17.23
C ILE A 684 5.06 16.38 17.25
N CYS A 685 6.26 15.91 16.93
CA CYS A 685 7.47 16.70 16.86
C CYS A 685 7.94 16.82 15.40
N LYS A 686 8.78 17.79 15.10
CA LYS A 686 9.31 17.94 13.74
C LYS A 686 10.28 16.83 13.35
N THR A 687 11.17 16.43 14.28
CA THR A 687 12.25 15.47 14.04
C THR A 687 12.25 14.32 15.06
N ALA A 688 12.91 13.21 14.74
CA ALA A 688 13.10 12.11 15.67
C ALA A 688 13.94 12.55 16.90
N ARG A 689 14.88 13.47 16.72
CA ARG A 689 15.64 14.05 17.84
C ARG A 689 14.71 14.81 18.78
N GLU A 690 13.86 15.69 18.25
CA GLU A 690 12.91 16.44 19.05
C GLU A 690 11.88 15.52 19.73
N SER A 691 11.47 14.44 19.06
CA SER A 691 10.59 13.42 19.65
C SER A 691 11.22 12.74 20.87
N ARG A 692 12.54 12.45 20.83
CA ARG A 692 13.25 11.92 22.00
C ARG A 692 13.34 12.94 23.14
N GLU A 693 13.55 14.22 22.83
CA GLU A 693 13.54 15.32 23.81
C GLU A 693 12.15 15.45 24.46
N ALA A 694 11.08 15.41 23.65
CA ALA A 694 9.69 15.45 24.11
C ALA A 694 9.35 14.23 24.98
N PHE A 695 9.76 13.04 24.55
CA PHE A 695 9.56 11.82 25.33
C PHE A 695 10.26 11.91 26.69
N ALA A 696 11.52 12.32 26.72
CA ALA A 696 12.28 12.48 27.97
C ALA A 696 11.64 13.50 28.93
N ALA A 697 11.06 14.58 28.40
CA ALA A 697 10.39 15.60 29.19
C ALA A 697 9.03 15.14 29.77
N LEU A 698 8.34 14.20 29.10
CA LEU A 698 6.98 13.77 29.44
C LEU A 698 6.92 12.43 30.20
N GLN A 699 7.85 11.48 29.97
CA GLN A 699 7.78 10.11 30.50
C GLN A 699 7.68 9.98 32.02
N SER A 700 8.13 10.97 32.78
CA SER A 700 8.02 10.98 34.24
C SER A 700 6.64 11.47 34.73
N ARG A 701 5.81 12.02 33.88
CA ARG A 701 4.53 12.67 34.19
C ARG A 701 3.32 11.99 33.56
N VAL A 702 3.53 11.31 32.44
CA VAL A 702 2.45 10.71 31.63
C VAL A 702 2.89 9.33 31.18
N ASP A 703 1.99 8.36 31.24
CA ASP A 703 2.19 7.05 30.59
C ASP A 703 2.05 7.25 29.06
N LEU A 704 3.13 6.98 28.34
CA LEU A 704 3.19 7.29 26.90
C LEU A 704 4.14 6.33 26.16
N GLN A 705 3.92 6.18 24.87
CA GLN A 705 4.71 5.35 23.98
C GLN A 705 5.51 6.22 23.03
N PHE A 706 6.77 5.84 22.84
CA PHE A 706 7.64 6.44 21.81
C PHE A 706 7.56 5.60 20.53
N ILE A 707 7.23 6.22 19.40
CA ILE A 707 7.11 5.56 18.11
C ILE A 707 8.36 5.83 17.28
N GLU A 708 9.11 4.78 17.02
CA GLU A 708 10.27 4.80 16.12
C GLU A 708 9.89 4.34 14.71
N LYS A 709 10.77 4.61 13.73
CA LYS A 709 10.51 4.31 12.31
C LYS A 709 10.30 2.81 12.03
N ASP A 710 10.87 1.94 12.84
CA ASP A 710 10.78 0.48 12.69
C ASP A 710 9.60 -0.15 13.48
N ALA A 711 8.78 0.68 14.13
CA ALA A 711 7.60 0.20 14.84
C ALA A 711 6.63 -0.47 13.85
N SER A 712 6.15 -1.66 14.20
CA SER A 712 5.17 -2.42 13.40
C SER A 712 3.75 -2.30 13.92
N SER A 713 3.55 -1.81 15.14
CA SER A 713 2.26 -1.62 15.77
C SER A 713 2.35 -0.60 16.91
N PHE A 714 1.24 -0.03 17.29
CA PHE A 714 1.10 0.81 18.49
C PHE A 714 -0.23 0.52 19.17
N SER A 715 -0.33 0.82 20.48
CA SER A 715 -1.57 0.70 21.23
C SER A 715 -2.24 2.07 21.43
N ARG A 716 -3.53 2.07 21.73
CA ARG A 716 -4.25 3.29 22.13
C ARG A 716 -3.60 3.94 23.35
N GLY A 717 -3.58 5.24 23.42
CA GLY A 717 -2.98 5.98 24.54
C GLY A 717 -2.31 7.27 24.09
N VAL A 718 -1.29 7.66 24.82
CA VAL A 718 -0.50 8.86 24.49
C VAL A 718 0.76 8.42 23.71
N LEU A 719 0.97 9.03 22.55
CA LEU A 719 2.06 8.69 21.64
C LEU A 719 2.96 9.90 21.44
N VAL A 720 4.26 9.65 21.32
CA VAL A 720 5.24 10.68 20.90
C VAL A 720 5.92 10.20 19.63
N LEU A 721 5.87 11.01 18.57
CA LEU A 721 6.40 10.64 17.27
C LEU A 721 6.79 11.84 16.41
N PRO A 722 7.71 11.67 15.44
CA PRO A 722 7.98 12.71 14.46
C PRO A 722 6.85 12.82 13.42
N GLY A 723 6.63 14.02 12.90
CA GLY A 723 5.50 14.34 12.02
C GLY A 723 5.41 13.51 10.74
N TYR A 724 6.54 13.09 10.21
CA TYR A 724 6.56 12.23 9.02
C TYR A 724 6.07 10.79 9.28
N LEU A 725 6.18 10.28 10.52
CA LEU A 725 5.61 8.98 10.92
C LEU A 725 4.11 9.06 11.25
N ALA A 726 3.61 10.26 11.54
CA ALA A 726 2.17 10.47 11.76
C ALA A 726 1.34 10.30 10.48
N LYS A 727 1.99 10.18 9.33
CA LYS A 727 1.33 10.05 8.05
C LYS A 727 0.53 8.73 7.95
N GLY A 728 -0.74 8.84 7.52
CA GLY A 728 -1.68 7.73 7.49
C GLY A 728 -2.34 7.41 8.84
N LEU A 729 -1.88 8.00 9.94
CA LEU A 729 -2.46 7.82 11.27
C LEU A 729 -3.45 8.93 11.62
N GLU A 730 -4.32 8.66 12.59
CA GLU A 730 -5.37 9.56 13.06
C GLU A 730 -5.44 9.51 14.58
N PHE A 731 -5.69 10.66 15.22
CA PHE A 731 -5.71 10.77 16.66
C PHE A 731 -6.86 11.66 17.12
N ASP A 732 -7.49 11.32 18.24
CA ASP A 732 -8.54 12.15 18.85
C ASP A 732 -8.02 13.58 19.13
N ALA A 733 -6.78 13.66 19.65
CA ALA A 733 -6.12 14.92 19.89
C ALA A 733 -4.69 14.92 19.37
N VAL A 734 -4.27 16.05 18.84
CA VAL A 734 -2.88 16.29 18.43
C VAL A 734 -2.32 17.50 19.17
N ILE A 735 -1.12 17.33 19.69
CA ILE A 735 -0.31 18.36 20.30
C ILE A 735 0.96 18.50 19.46
N ILE A 736 1.17 19.67 18.85
CA ILE A 736 2.46 20.02 18.22
C ILE A 736 3.39 20.49 19.32
N PHE A 737 4.50 19.78 19.50
CA PHE A 737 5.39 19.98 20.65
C PHE A 737 6.02 21.35 20.68
N ASP A 738 6.58 21.83 19.56
CA ASP A 738 7.13 23.17 19.42
C ASP A 738 6.91 23.70 17.99
N ALA A 739 6.04 24.67 17.86
CA ALA A 739 5.68 25.34 16.60
C ALA A 739 6.33 26.74 16.46
N SER A 740 7.48 26.92 17.09
CA SER A 740 8.22 28.19 17.07
C SER A 740 8.94 28.42 15.72
N ALA A 741 9.34 29.67 15.49
CA ALA A 741 10.15 30.09 14.35
C ALA A 741 11.55 29.44 14.33
N GLU A 742 12.04 28.95 15.47
CA GLU A 742 13.30 28.20 15.54
C GLU A 742 13.16 26.78 14.99
N VAL A 743 11.98 26.19 15.11
CA VAL A 743 11.67 24.83 14.66
C VAL A 743 11.14 24.84 13.23
N TYR A 744 10.10 25.60 12.93
CA TYR A 744 9.50 25.71 11.60
C TYR A 744 9.84 27.06 10.96
N ARG A 745 10.83 27.04 10.06
CA ARG A 745 11.52 28.25 9.58
C ARG A 745 11.07 28.74 8.21
N GLY A 746 10.76 27.82 7.30
CA GLY A 746 10.60 28.13 5.89
C GLY A 746 9.40 27.45 5.22
N PRO A 747 9.01 27.96 4.05
CA PRO A 747 7.86 27.44 3.30
C PRO A 747 7.98 25.94 2.94
N GLU A 748 9.20 25.43 2.81
CA GLU A 748 9.47 24.02 2.52
C GLU A 748 9.03 23.08 3.64
N GLU A 749 8.80 23.60 4.84
CA GLU A 749 8.39 22.84 6.03
C GLU A 749 6.86 22.88 6.25
N LEU A 750 6.15 23.66 5.42
CA LEU A 750 4.69 23.81 5.52
C LEU A 750 3.97 22.46 5.35
N GLY A 751 4.40 21.65 4.38
CA GLY A 751 3.79 20.34 4.15
C GLY A 751 3.87 19.41 5.37
N LEU A 752 5.00 19.44 6.10
CA LEU A 752 5.17 18.66 7.33
C LEU A 752 4.29 19.16 8.46
N LEU A 753 4.24 20.49 8.69
CA LEU A 753 3.39 21.10 9.71
C LEU A 753 1.91 20.87 9.41
N TYR A 754 1.50 21.10 8.17
CA TYR A 754 0.14 20.85 7.70
C TYR A 754 -0.26 19.37 7.90
N THR A 755 0.63 18.45 7.50
CA THR A 755 0.41 17.02 7.73
C THR A 755 0.20 16.70 9.19
N ALA A 756 1.03 17.22 10.08
CA ALA A 756 0.91 17.00 11.52
C ALA A 756 -0.42 17.55 12.09
N CYS A 757 -0.79 18.79 11.71
CA CYS A 757 -2.05 19.39 12.16
C CYS A 757 -3.30 18.62 11.68
N THR A 758 -3.27 18.10 10.45
CA THR A 758 -4.39 17.35 9.85
C THR A 758 -4.56 15.95 10.41
N ARG A 759 -3.72 15.50 11.34
CA ARG A 759 -3.92 14.22 12.06
C ARG A 759 -4.94 14.33 13.20
N ALA A 760 -5.30 15.54 13.59
CA ALA A 760 -6.25 15.79 14.67
C ALA A 760 -7.70 15.59 14.22
N MET A 761 -8.47 14.80 14.97
CA MET A 761 -9.90 14.62 14.72
C MET A 761 -10.76 15.60 15.53
N HIS A 762 -10.47 15.79 16.82
CA HIS A 762 -11.32 16.54 17.74
C HIS A 762 -10.64 17.75 18.37
N ARG A 763 -9.32 17.65 18.67
CA ARG A 763 -8.55 18.70 19.36
C ARG A 763 -7.19 18.89 18.70
N LEU A 764 -6.82 20.14 18.50
CA LEU A 764 -5.51 20.51 17.97
C LEU A 764 -4.91 21.61 18.84
N HIS A 765 -3.78 21.31 19.48
CA HIS A 765 -3.05 22.26 20.29
C HIS A 765 -1.63 22.44 19.74
N LEU A 766 -1.19 23.68 19.57
CA LEU A 766 0.15 23.99 19.06
C LEU A 766 0.88 24.77 20.16
N TYR A 767 1.95 24.21 20.64
CA TYR A 767 2.81 24.87 21.63
C TYR A 767 3.94 25.62 20.95
N THR A 768 4.37 26.73 21.52
CA THR A 768 5.52 27.51 21.04
C THR A 768 6.33 28.03 22.22
N ALA A 769 7.64 27.75 22.16
CA ALA A 769 8.62 28.25 23.12
C ALA A 769 9.46 29.36 22.44
N GLY A 770 8.89 30.56 22.33
CA GLY A 770 9.51 31.69 21.65
C GLY A 770 8.58 32.35 20.64
N GLU A 771 9.15 32.91 19.58
CA GLU A 771 8.37 33.54 18.51
C GLU A 771 7.58 32.49 17.72
N LEU A 772 6.35 32.83 17.38
CA LEU A 772 5.50 31.95 16.55
C LEU A 772 6.12 31.76 15.15
N SER A 773 6.05 30.53 14.64
CA SER A 773 6.51 30.26 13.27
C SER A 773 5.86 31.18 12.24
N PRO A 774 6.63 31.71 11.25
CA PRO A 774 6.06 32.49 10.14
C PRO A 774 4.95 31.72 9.38
N LEU A 775 5.00 30.41 9.36
CA LEU A 775 3.98 29.55 8.74
C LEU A 775 2.63 29.66 9.45
N LEU A 776 2.64 29.78 10.78
CA LEU A 776 1.45 29.95 11.61
C LEU A 776 0.98 31.40 11.67
N ALA A 777 1.90 32.33 11.61
CA ALA A 777 1.57 33.77 11.56
C ALA A 777 0.79 34.15 10.29
N ALA A 778 0.86 33.33 9.23
CA ALA A 778 0.07 33.49 8.01
C ALA A 778 -1.38 32.94 8.12
N ALA A 779 -1.72 32.22 9.19
CA ALA A 779 -3.07 31.69 9.42
C ALA A 779 -4.08 32.82 9.71
N ASP A 780 -5.34 32.58 9.34
CA ASP A 780 -6.43 33.50 9.68
C ASP A 780 -6.65 33.55 11.21
N PRO A 781 -6.46 34.69 11.87
CA PRO A 781 -6.63 34.83 13.33
C PRO A 781 -8.02 34.43 13.82
N GLY A 782 -9.03 34.45 12.94
CA GLY A 782 -10.39 34.01 13.26
C GLY A 782 -10.53 32.50 13.48
N THR A 783 -9.56 31.70 13.04
CA THR A 783 -9.65 30.22 13.01
C THR A 783 -9.05 29.51 14.21
N TYR A 784 -8.33 30.21 15.08
CA TYR A 784 -7.70 29.63 16.27
C TYR A 784 -7.89 30.52 17.51
N MET A 785 -7.52 30.02 18.67
CA MET A 785 -7.48 30.75 19.93
C MET A 785 -6.03 30.86 20.42
N GLU A 786 -5.61 32.09 20.76
CA GLU A 786 -4.35 32.26 21.47
C GLU A 786 -4.58 32.20 22.97
N THR A 787 -3.78 31.41 23.64
CA THR A 787 -3.75 31.35 25.10
C THR A 787 -2.39 31.85 25.53
N ALA A 788 -2.34 33.10 25.98
CA ALA A 788 -1.13 33.67 26.60
C ALA A 788 -1.06 33.16 28.04
N ARG A 789 0.14 32.67 28.44
CA ARG A 789 0.71 32.30 29.74
C ARG A 789 -0.27 31.82 30.83
#